data_5d5686def482ad6fb9908f5606ed8541
#
_entry.id   5d5686def482ad6fb9908f5606ed8541
#
_cell.length_a   1.000
_cell.length_b   1.000
_cell.length_c   1.000
_cell.angle_alpha   90.00
_cell.angle_beta   90.00
_cell.angle_gamma   90.00
#
_symmetry.space_group_name_H-M   'P 1'
#
loop_
_entity.id
_entity.type
_entity.pdbx_description
1 polymer ?
#
loop_
_entity_poly.entity_id
_entity_poly.type
_entity_poly.pdbx_seq_one_letter_code
_entity_poly.pdbx_strand_id
1 'polypeptide(L)'
;MDNRHVPGDDTASVIPMGALSNLLAQLDPDPYRRGKQFERICKWFLTNDPVYMHELRRVWLWDEWPGRWGIDAGIDLVAEDRNGRLWAIQAKAYCPTYRVTKRDVNKFLAESGREVFSYRMLIATTNLIDRIGERTIQDQEKRVTFFRLNDLQAAAVDWPRSPKDLRPTRPRKPARPRKHQREAITKVLKGFASAERGQLIMACGTGKTLTALFINEKLAASRTLVLAPSLSLLKQTLNVWRANGSTEFASLPVCSDDTVGEADEDVALAHTSDLGVPVTTDPKEIAAFLRQRSGPRVVFGTYQSSLQIAKAFALGRVPTFDLVIADEAHRCAGPVSSDFANVLDPLKIRANRRLFMTATPRYFTGRVLKAAHDAEYEVASMDDEPKFGKVFHRLSFGEAIKDDLLTDYQVSIVGVNDTTYLEWAKNGVLVTRDGVEVTNAASLAGQIGLAKAIGKYDLCRVISFHSRVARAREFACSMPDVLAWMPARQRPKGELWSRYASGDMPAGERYVLLQHLGRLECGDRGLLANARCLAEGVDVPTLDGVAFIDPRRSEVDIMQAVGRAIRKSEDKKFGTIVIPVFIDTDEDPETALDSSVFKPVWDVLKALRAHDEKLGEQLDELRRDLGRQGRPSRLPSKIHLDLPAKVGIEFIRAFNVRLVEQTTASWEFWFGLLEQFVEYRGHVRPPRSFTIRGYRLGNWVTAQRFRHDKGLDADRQRRLEELPGWTWDPLADQWDEGFRALTEYVERHGDARVPARYTSSNGYRLGAWIKKQRAAHDRGKLAVDRQHRLEELPGWTWDPHADQWEVGFSRLLDYVESHGDARVPGPYKVDGYPLGRWVVKQRNKRVTGDLTTDRQRRLEHVAGWTWDPFADRWEEGFRRLSTYVEHHGDARVPKAYKLDDGYLLGTWVNSQRANFAAGNFDTDRQRRLENLTGWTWNAVAGKWEEGLRQLLRYANEHGDARVPKSYTQDGYPLGQWVANQRSFHSRGKLAADRERQLKRVPGWTWNTKTERWGRRSR
;
A
#
# COMPACT_ATOMS: atom_id res chain seq x y z
N MET A 1 37.24 -7.68 -46.79
CA MET A 1 36.93 -6.74 -47.89
C MET A 1 35.48 -6.40 -47.76
N ASP A 2 35.23 -5.30 -47.14
CA ASP A 2 34.18 -4.33 -47.50
C ASP A 2 34.24 -3.16 -46.53
N ASN A 3 34.96 -2.13 -47.00
CA ASN A 3 35.01 -0.81 -46.35
C ASN A 3 33.70 -0.10 -46.60
N ARG A 4 32.72 -0.14 -45.67
CA ARG A 4 31.62 0.82 -45.73
C ARG A 4 31.94 1.99 -44.80
N HIS A 5 32.22 3.11 -45.43
CA HIS A 5 32.28 4.41 -44.81
C HIS A 5 31.05 4.68 -43.92
N VAL A 6 31.30 4.84 -42.62
CA VAL A 6 30.36 5.52 -41.72
C VAL A 6 30.48 7.01 -42.02
N PRO A 7 29.38 7.75 -42.30
CA PRO A 7 29.45 9.18 -42.47
C PRO A 7 30.01 9.81 -41.22
N GLY A 8 31.10 10.58 -41.39
CA GLY A 8 31.71 11.32 -40.29
C GLY A 8 30.70 12.33 -39.73
N ASP A 9 30.64 12.33 -38.40
CA ASP A 9 29.92 13.29 -37.59
C ASP A 9 30.63 14.67 -37.72
N ASP A 10 30.38 15.37 -38.84
CA ASP A 10 30.82 16.73 -39.08
C ASP A 10 29.83 17.71 -38.43
N THR A 11 29.84 17.73 -37.10
CA THR A 11 29.32 18.91 -36.36
C THR A 11 30.31 19.26 -35.25
N ALA A 12 31.41 19.85 -35.68
CA ALA A 12 32.18 20.73 -34.80
C ALA A 12 31.33 21.99 -34.51
N SER A 13 30.32 21.84 -33.64
CA SER A 13 29.61 22.99 -33.09
C SER A 13 30.58 23.73 -32.20
N VAL A 14 30.78 25.00 -32.52
CA VAL A 14 31.58 25.98 -31.80
C VAL A 14 31.16 25.99 -30.32
N ILE A 15 32.01 25.44 -29.45
CA ILE A 15 31.84 25.48 -28.01
C ILE A 15 32.05 26.93 -27.58
N PRO A 16 31.11 27.55 -26.84
CA PRO A 16 31.28 28.90 -26.32
C PRO A 16 32.56 28.97 -25.47
N MET A 17 33.44 29.91 -25.78
CA MET A 17 34.77 30.01 -25.19
C MET A 17 34.71 30.43 -23.71
N GLY A 18 34.88 29.52 -22.75
CA GLY A 18 35.15 29.80 -21.33
C GLY A 18 36.58 30.36 -21.14
N ALA A 19 36.92 30.82 -19.92
CA ALA A 19 38.22 31.39 -19.59
C ALA A 19 39.41 30.50 -19.98
N LEU A 20 39.34 29.16 -19.80
CA LEU A 20 40.36 28.22 -20.25
C LEU A 20 40.45 28.18 -21.81
N SER A 21 39.34 28.14 -22.50
CA SER A 21 39.30 28.13 -24.00
C SER A 21 39.96 29.39 -24.59
N ASN A 22 39.72 30.55 -23.98
CA ASN A 22 40.36 31.82 -24.35
C ASN A 22 41.87 31.80 -24.06
N LEU A 23 42.31 31.15 -22.96
CA LEU A 23 43.72 30.97 -22.64
C LEU A 23 44.40 30.04 -23.65
N LEU A 24 43.78 28.91 -23.98
CA LEU A 24 44.31 27.92 -24.95
C LEU A 24 44.33 28.49 -26.37
N ALA A 25 43.41 29.34 -26.76
CA ALA A 25 43.38 30.01 -28.07
C ALA A 25 44.55 31.00 -28.25
N GLN A 26 45.18 31.45 -27.19
CA GLN A 26 46.34 32.38 -27.21
C GLN A 26 47.69 31.65 -27.24
N LEU A 27 47.68 30.31 -27.26
CA LEU A 27 48.94 29.55 -27.39
C LEU A 27 49.60 29.76 -28.74
N ASP A 28 50.91 29.65 -28.75
CA ASP A 28 51.73 29.82 -29.94
C ASP A 28 51.32 28.85 -31.03
N PRO A 29 51.20 29.26 -32.32
CA PRO A 29 50.90 28.38 -33.42
C PRO A 29 51.97 27.29 -33.65
N ASP A 30 53.26 27.58 -33.35
CA ASP A 30 54.34 26.62 -33.45
C ASP A 30 54.14 25.47 -32.45
N PRO A 31 54.15 24.21 -32.89
CA PRO A 31 53.87 23.05 -32.03
C PRO A 31 54.81 22.92 -30.82
N TYR A 32 56.08 23.22 -30.99
CA TYR A 32 57.06 23.13 -29.94
C TYR A 32 56.86 24.19 -28.86
N ARG A 33 56.74 25.43 -29.31
CA ARG A 33 56.46 26.58 -28.38
C ARG A 33 55.12 26.45 -27.69
N ARG A 34 54.09 25.98 -28.38
CA ARG A 34 52.78 25.70 -27.86
C ARG A 34 52.88 24.62 -26.72
N GLY A 35 53.64 23.54 -26.98
CA GLY A 35 53.89 22.52 -25.98
C GLY A 35 54.51 23.09 -24.74
N LYS A 36 55.60 23.90 -24.89
CA LYS A 36 56.28 24.53 -23.75
C LYS A 36 55.41 25.55 -22.99
N GLN A 37 54.56 26.26 -23.68
CA GLN A 37 53.58 27.13 -23.01
C GLN A 37 52.55 26.31 -22.22
N PHE A 38 52.06 25.20 -22.77
CA PHE A 38 51.10 24.35 -22.08
C PHE A 38 51.71 23.63 -20.87
N GLU A 39 52.94 23.16 -20.94
CA GLU A 39 53.66 22.60 -19.78
C GLU A 39 53.67 23.60 -18.62
N ARG A 40 53.97 24.90 -18.87
CA ARG A 40 53.92 25.95 -17.87
C ARG A 40 52.49 26.17 -17.33
N ILE A 41 51.48 26.10 -18.15
CA ILE A 41 50.09 26.17 -17.72
C ILE A 41 49.73 24.98 -16.86
N CYS A 42 50.19 23.76 -17.18
CA CYS A 42 50.01 22.59 -16.37
C CYS A 42 50.71 22.73 -14.98
N LYS A 43 51.95 23.24 -14.95
CA LYS A 43 52.64 23.56 -13.68
C LYS A 43 51.83 24.54 -12.89
N TRP A 44 51.40 25.65 -13.46
CA TRP A 44 50.56 26.64 -12.82
C TRP A 44 49.27 26.04 -12.29
N PHE A 45 48.58 25.21 -13.10
CA PHE A 45 47.36 24.50 -12.71
C PHE A 45 47.60 23.62 -11.47
N LEU A 46 48.57 22.75 -11.50
CA LEU A 46 48.91 21.83 -10.40
C LEU A 46 49.31 22.54 -9.11
N THR A 47 49.79 23.80 -9.20
CA THR A 47 50.19 24.61 -8.03
C THR A 47 49.08 25.56 -7.55
N ASN A 48 47.96 25.74 -8.29
CA ASN A 48 46.88 26.67 -7.94
C ASN A 48 45.52 25.99 -7.79
N ASP A 49 45.31 24.80 -8.32
CA ASP A 49 44.07 24.07 -8.16
C ASP A 49 43.91 23.55 -6.72
N PRO A 50 42.79 23.79 -6.05
CA PRO A 50 42.63 23.40 -4.64
C PRO A 50 42.83 21.90 -4.37
N VAL A 51 42.56 21.04 -5.31
CA VAL A 51 42.76 19.56 -5.21
C VAL A 51 44.26 19.28 -5.14
N TYR A 52 45.01 19.81 -6.10
CA TYR A 52 46.47 19.57 -6.21
C TYR A 52 47.30 20.36 -5.22
N MET A 53 46.89 21.57 -4.82
CA MET A 53 47.52 22.30 -3.72
C MET A 53 47.54 21.51 -2.41
N HIS A 54 46.50 20.73 -2.14
CA HIS A 54 46.41 19.87 -0.96
C HIS A 54 47.20 18.58 -1.10
N GLU A 55 47.37 18.08 -2.32
CA GLU A 55 48.03 16.80 -2.59
C GLU A 55 49.52 16.95 -2.80
N LEU A 56 49.93 17.97 -3.54
CA LEU A 56 51.30 18.15 -3.98
C LEU A 56 52.05 19.12 -3.08
N ARG A 57 53.32 18.74 -2.79
CA ARG A 57 54.27 19.59 -2.04
C ARG A 57 55.07 20.48 -2.97
N ARG A 58 55.48 19.94 -4.16
CA ARG A 58 56.28 20.63 -5.16
C ARG A 58 55.95 20.17 -6.52
N VAL A 59 56.04 21.06 -7.54
CA VAL A 59 55.89 20.75 -8.94
C VAL A 59 57.04 21.41 -9.70
N TRP A 60 57.74 20.59 -10.50
CA TRP A 60 58.85 21.04 -11.36
C TRP A 60 58.49 20.77 -12.83
N LEU A 61 59.00 21.63 -13.72
CA LEU A 61 59.20 21.25 -15.09
C LEU A 61 60.32 20.19 -15.16
N TRP A 62 60.36 19.36 -16.16
CA TRP A 62 61.38 18.34 -16.29
C TRP A 62 62.79 18.92 -16.16
N ASP A 63 63.05 20.07 -16.77
CA ASP A 63 64.35 20.73 -16.76
C ASP A 63 64.71 21.29 -15.39
N GLU A 64 63.76 21.53 -14.52
CA GLU A 64 63.95 22.06 -13.16
C GLU A 64 64.15 20.93 -12.11
N TRP A 65 63.75 19.70 -12.44
CA TRP A 65 63.82 18.60 -11.49
C TRP A 65 65.22 18.12 -11.22
N PRO A 66 65.70 18.06 -9.95
CA PRO A 66 67.09 17.67 -9.64
C PRO A 66 67.42 16.21 -9.99
N GLY A 67 66.45 15.31 -10.03
CA GLY A 67 66.61 13.89 -10.34
C GLY A 67 66.53 13.52 -11.80
N ARG A 68 66.55 14.45 -12.75
CA ARG A 68 66.40 14.22 -14.19
C ARG A 68 67.57 13.42 -14.77
N TRP A 69 67.20 12.56 -15.74
CA TRP A 69 68.20 11.84 -16.57
C TRP A 69 67.94 12.18 -18.06
N GLY A 70 68.91 12.77 -18.70
CA GLY A 70 68.80 13.16 -20.09
C GLY A 70 67.99 14.43 -20.33
N ILE A 71 67.93 14.86 -21.58
CA ILE A 71 67.38 16.15 -21.99
C ILE A 71 65.89 15.98 -22.30
N ASP A 72 65.44 14.82 -22.82
CA ASP A 72 64.01 14.53 -23.14
C ASP A 72 63.73 13.07 -22.79
N ALA A 73 63.01 12.88 -21.69
CA ALA A 73 62.52 11.60 -21.21
C ALA A 73 61.03 11.33 -21.56
N GLY A 74 60.38 12.23 -22.33
CA GLY A 74 58.94 12.12 -22.57
C GLY A 74 58.11 12.40 -21.33
N ILE A 75 58.75 12.92 -20.27
CA ILE A 75 58.10 13.40 -19.04
C ILE A 75 58.28 14.92 -19.07
N ASP A 76 57.17 15.70 -19.01
CA ASP A 76 57.20 17.14 -19.08
C ASP A 76 57.26 17.81 -17.71
N LEU A 77 56.63 17.19 -16.70
CA LEU A 77 56.67 17.69 -15.31
C LEU A 77 56.88 16.51 -14.35
N VAL A 78 57.45 16.85 -13.19
CA VAL A 78 57.54 15.96 -12.04
C VAL A 78 56.88 16.66 -10.85
N ALA A 79 56.10 15.97 -10.07
CA ALA A 79 55.54 16.47 -8.85
C ALA A 79 55.87 15.54 -7.68
N GLU A 80 56.08 16.13 -6.49
CA GLU A 80 56.27 15.40 -5.23
C GLU A 80 54.97 15.60 -4.41
N ASP A 81 54.33 14.46 -4.05
CA ASP A 81 53.21 14.56 -3.13
C ASP A 81 53.64 14.78 -1.69
N ARG A 82 52.68 15.05 -0.80
CA ARG A 82 52.98 15.30 0.64
C ARG A 82 53.50 14.07 1.39
N ASN A 83 53.40 12.87 0.78
CA ASN A 83 53.96 11.61 1.29
C ASN A 83 55.36 11.34 0.73
N GLY A 84 55.92 12.26 -0.06
CA GLY A 84 57.26 12.12 -0.66
C GLY A 84 57.28 11.22 -1.94
N ARG A 85 56.12 10.85 -2.46
CA ARG A 85 56.05 10.03 -3.68
C ARG A 85 56.10 10.91 -4.92
N LEU A 86 56.87 10.49 -5.91
CA LEU A 86 57.04 11.23 -7.16
C LEU A 86 56.02 10.83 -8.22
N TRP A 87 55.47 11.86 -8.88
CA TRP A 87 54.53 11.73 -9.99
C TRP A 87 55.21 12.10 -11.29
N ALA A 88 55.10 11.24 -12.34
CA ALA A 88 55.49 11.56 -13.71
C ALA A 88 54.30 12.14 -14.45
N ILE A 89 54.44 13.30 -15.08
CA ILE A 89 53.33 13.99 -15.77
C ILE A 89 53.78 14.37 -17.14
N GLN A 90 52.93 14.04 -18.13
CA GLN A 90 53.05 14.47 -19.52
C GLN A 90 52.00 15.48 -19.87
N ALA A 91 52.34 16.57 -20.57
CA ALA A 91 51.44 17.62 -21.04
C ALA A 91 51.38 17.69 -22.54
N LYS A 92 50.13 17.58 -23.11
CA LYS A 92 49.93 17.58 -24.58
C LYS A 92 48.93 18.63 -25.03
N ALA A 93 49.42 19.66 -25.73
CA ALA A 93 48.60 20.73 -26.31
C ALA A 93 48.11 20.34 -27.72
N TYR A 94 47.07 19.52 -27.75
CA TYR A 94 46.44 19.09 -29.01
C TYR A 94 45.25 19.97 -29.41
N CYS A 95 44.80 19.86 -30.67
CA CYS A 95 43.50 20.37 -31.06
C CYS A 95 42.40 19.59 -30.30
N PRO A 96 41.32 20.25 -29.86
CA PRO A 96 40.22 19.54 -29.13
C PRO A 96 39.63 18.33 -29.86
N THR A 97 39.72 18.30 -31.20
CA THR A 97 39.25 17.20 -32.06
C THR A 97 40.28 16.08 -32.27
N TYR A 98 41.53 16.25 -31.81
CA TYR A 98 42.58 15.25 -31.96
C TYR A 98 42.33 14.07 -31.03
N ARG A 99 42.47 12.86 -31.58
CA ARG A 99 42.43 11.61 -30.82
C ARG A 99 43.83 11.20 -30.40
N VAL A 100 44.08 11.11 -29.07
CA VAL A 100 45.34 10.61 -28.55
C VAL A 100 45.52 9.16 -28.97
N THR A 101 46.67 8.83 -29.51
CA THR A 101 46.99 7.48 -30.00
C THR A 101 48.04 6.79 -29.11
N LYS A 102 48.16 5.47 -29.22
CA LYS A 102 49.23 4.69 -28.60
C LYS A 102 50.63 5.32 -28.83
N ARG A 103 50.87 5.84 -30.08
CA ARG A 103 52.17 6.45 -30.41
C ARG A 103 52.46 7.68 -29.57
N ASP A 104 51.43 8.48 -29.27
CA ASP A 104 51.55 9.73 -28.49
C ASP A 104 52.00 9.48 -27.06
N VAL A 105 51.67 8.29 -26.50
CA VAL A 105 51.90 7.97 -25.09
C VAL A 105 53.07 6.97 -24.85
N ASN A 106 53.56 6.27 -25.87
CA ASN A 106 54.55 5.22 -25.75
C ASN A 106 55.83 5.66 -25.03
N LYS A 107 56.39 6.82 -25.40
CA LYS A 107 57.60 7.34 -24.80
C LYS A 107 57.45 7.66 -23.35
N PHE A 108 56.29 8.25 -22.98
CA PHE A 108 55.96 8.55 -21.60
C PHE A 108 55.77 7.28 -20.78
N LEU A 109 55.10 6.26 -21.35
CA LEU A 109 54.89 4.99 -20.65
C LEU A 109 56.19 4.25 -20.34
N ALA A 110 57.14 4.29 -21.26
CA ALA A 110 58.44 3.65 -21.08
C ALA A 110 59.24 4.30 -19.93
N GLU A 111 59.34 5.62 -19.92
CA GLU A 111 60.18 6.31 -18.93
C GLU A 111 59.46 6.51 -17.57
N SER A 112 58.17 6.77 -17.57
CA SER A 112 57.37 6.90 -16.36
C SER A 112 57.10 5.59 -15.62
N GLY A 113 57.40 4.42 -16.28
CA GLY A 113 57.35 3.11 -15.66
C GLY A 113 58.41 2.81 -14.59
N ARG A 114 59.48 3.63 -14.51
CA ARG A 114 60.55 3.48 -13.55
C ARG A 114 60.04 3.46 -12.10
N GLU A 115 60.70 2.75 -11.21
CA GLU A 115 60.30 2.58 -9.80
C GLU A 115 60.21 3.92 -9.03
N VAL A 116 61.04 4.87 -9.45
CA VAL A 116 61.08 6.23 -8.80
C VAL A 116 59.72 6.94 -8.86
N PHE A 117 58.91 6.66 -9.83
CA PHE A 117 57.57 7.25 -9.95
C PHE A 117 56.51 6.33 -9.39
N SER A 118 55.71 6.86 -8.44
CA SER A 118 54.59 6.14 -7.83
C SER A 118 53.25 6.40 -8.55
N TYR A 119 53.16 7.49 -9.32
CA TYR A 119 51.91 7.88 -10.00
C TYR A 119 52.25 8.49 -11.37
N ARG A 120 51.33 8.31 -12.30
CA ARG A 120 51.50 8.75 -13.71
C ARG A 120 50.29 9.47 -14.19
N MET A 121 50.44 10.66 -14.82
CA MET A 121 49.38 11.49 -15.32
C MET A 121 49.66 12.01 -16.73
N LEU A 122 48.71 11.86 -17.65
CA LEU A 122 48.74 12.51 -18.96
C LEU A 122 47.69 13.63 -18.96
N ILE A 123 48.11 14.88 -19.11
CA ILE A 123 47.25 16.04 -19.23
C ILE A 123 47.17 16.45 -20.71
N ALA A 124 45.99 16.51 -21.30
CA ALA A 124 45.81 16.86 -22.68
C ALA A 124 44.66 17.87 -22.91
N THR A 125 44.83 18.72 -23.94
CA THR A 125 43.79 19.70 -24.37
C THR A 125 42.77 19.05 -25.30
N THR A 126 42.55 17.73 -25.22
CA THR A 126 41.54 16.98 -25.94
C THR A 126 40.82 16.01 -25.02
N ASN A 127 39.60 15.64 -25.37
CA ASN A 127 38.83 14.63 -24.65
C ASN A 127 38.94 13.25 -25.30
N LEU A 128 39.48 13.18 -26.52
CA LEU A 128 39.44 12.01 -27.38
C LEU A 128 40.71 11.19 -27.25
N ILE A 129 40.52 9.87 -27.10
CA ILE A 129 41.59 8.88 -27.17
C ILE A 129 41.10 7.71 -28.03
N ASP A 130 41.98 7.12 -28.83
CA ASP A 130 41.63 5.93 -29.59
C ASP A 130 41.54 4.68 -28.70
N ARG A 131 40.87 3.63 -29.15
CA ARG A 131 40.69 2.38 -28.38
C ARG A 131 42.00 1.73 -28.02
N ILE A 132 43.03 1.80 -28.90
CA ILE A 132 44.32 1.19 -28.66
C ILE A 132 45.09 2.00 -27.62
N GLY A 133 45.07 3.32 -27.73
CA GLY A 133 45.65 4.25 -26.76
C GLY A 133 45.04 4.07 -25.39
N GLU A 134 43.73 4.02 -25.32
CA GLU A 134 43.00 3.79 -24.06
C GLU A 134 43.37 2.47 -23.36
N ARG A 135 43.31 1.34 -24.09
CA ARG A 135 43.80 0.06 -23.60
C ARG A 135 45.24 0.14 -23.14
N THR A 136 46.13 0.80 -23.94
CA THR A 136 47.55 0.89 -23.62
C THR A 136 47.83 1.61 -22.32
N ILE A 137 47.02 2.61 -21.94
CA ILE A 137 47.17 3.32 -20.65
C ILE A 137 46.48 2.58 -19.49
N GLN A 138 45.41 1.83 -19.77
CA GLN A 138 44.68 1.06 -18.75
C GLN A 138 45.38 -0.23 -18.36
N ASP A 139 45.95 -0.98 -19.33
CA ASP A 139 46.62 -2.30 -19.14
C ASP A 139 48.03 -2.18 -18.58
N GLN A 140 48.37 -1.10 -17.88
CA GLN A 140 49.69 -0.89 -17.27
C GLN A 140 49.64 -1.34 -15.80
N GLU A 141 50.76 -1.93 -15.29
CA GLU A 141 50.95 -2.26 -13.88
C GLU A 141 50.78 -1.00 -13.00
N LYS A 142 51.44 0.09 -13.37
CA LYS A 142 51.17 1.42 -12.82
C LYS A 142 50.25 2.16 -13.80
N ARG A 143 48.99 2.29 -13.50
CA ARG A 143 47.99 2.95 -14.35
C ARG A 143 48.31 4.40 -14.61
N VAL A 144 47.90 4.91 -15.77
CA VAL A 144 48.06 6.31 -16.15
C VAL A 144 46.72 7.01 -16.04
N THR A 145 46.64 8.04 -15.24
CA THR A 145 45.50 8.97 -15.25
C THR A 145 45.50 9.82 -16.49
N PHE A 146 44.47 9.74 -17.28
CA PHE A 146 44.24 10.63 -18.42
C PHE A 146 43.39 11.82 -17.99
N PHE A 147 44.03 12.97 -17.76
CA PHE A 147 43.42 14.24 -17.39
C PHE A 147 43.07 15.01 -18.67
N ARG A 148 41.78 15.06 -18.96
CA ARG A 148 41.28 15.51 -20.27
C ARG A 148 40.98 17.03 -20.27
N LEU A 149 40.72 17.61 -21.42
CA LEU A 149 40.31 19.01 -21.55
C LEU A 149 39.11 19.34 -20.65
N ASN A 150 38.16 18.42 -20.52
CA ASN A 150 37.00 18.63 -19.66
C ASN A 150 37.34 18.63 -18.16
N ASP A 151 38.31 17.85 -17.74
CA ASP A 151 38.78 17.88 -16.35
C ASP A 151 39.44 19.22 -16.04
N LEU A 152 40.19 19.79 -17.00
CA LEU A 152 40.73 21.14 -16.92
C LEU A 152 39.61 22.20 -16.87
N GLN A 153 38.56 22.06 -17.70
CA GLN A 153 37.41 22.99 -17.67
C GLN A 153 36.59 22.91 -16.41
N ALA A 154 36.52 21.73 -15.77
CA ALA A 154 35.84 21.49 -14.52
C ALA A 154 36.65 21.92 -13.28
N ALA A 155 37.93 22.24 -13.45
CA ALA A 155 38.79 22.61 -12.37
C ALA A 155 38.31 23.90 -11.65
N ALA A 156 38.39 23.90 -10.32
CA ALA A 156 37.89 24.97 -9.47
C ALA A 156 38.93 26.13 -9.36
N VAL A 157 39.53 26.49 -10.50
CA VAL A 157 40.53 27.59 -10.57
C VAL A 157 40.07 28.73 -11.43
N ASP A 158 40.53 29.95 -11.09
CA ASP A 158 40.37 31.15 -11.94
C ASP A 158 41.50 31.17 -12.95
N TRP A 159 41.26 30.68 -14.16
CA TRP A 159 42.28 30.58 -15.20
C TRP A 159 42.90 31.92 -15.58
N PRO A 160 44.24 32.01 -15.80
CA PRO A 160 44.92 33.20 -16.24
C PRO A 160 44.32 33.71 -17.54
N ARG A 161 44.36 35.03 -17.74
CA ARG A 161 43.89 35.67 -18.98
C ARG A 161 44.83 35.45 -20.16
N SER A 162 46.09 35.15 -19.89
CA SER A 162 47.14 34.98 -20.91
C SER A 162 48.19 33.95 -20.47
N PRO A 163 48.77 33.19 -21.42
CA PRO A 163 49.88 32.27 -21.13
C PRO A 163 51.15 32.96 -20.59
N LYS A 164 51.24 34.28 -20.70
CA LYS A 164 52.36 35.08 -20.20
C LYS A 164 52.15 35.55 -18.74
N ASP A 165 50.90 35.50 -18.22
CA ASP A 165 50.56 36.02 -16.87
C ASP A 165 50.13 34.87 -15.94
N LEU A 166 51.03 33.96 -15.69
CA LEU A 166 50.81 32.79 -14.82
C LEU A 166 51.13 33.15 -13.38
N ARG A 167 50.38 34.10 -12.78
CA ARG A 167 50.51 34.48 -11.40
C ARG A 167 49.78 33.51 -10.48
N PRO A 168 50.26 33.32 -9.22
CA PRO A 168 49.50 32.56 -8.24
C PRO A 168 48.10 33.15 -8.04
N THR A 169 47.10 32.33 -8.03
CA THR A 169 45.70 32.77 -7.73
C THR A 169 45.57 33.03 -6.23
N ARG A 170 44.76 34.03 -5.87
CA ARG A 170 44.38 34.23 -4.45
C ARG A 170 43.55 33.01 -4.01
N PRO A 171 43.86 32.45 -2.82
CA PRO A 171 43.03 31.33 -2.31
C PRO A 171 41.57 31.73 -2.27
N ARG A 172 40.74 30.87 -2.80
CA ARG A 172 39.26 31.04 -2.76
C ARG A 172 38.83 31.06 -1.29
N LYS A 173 38.03 32.04 -0.88
CA LYS A 173 37.46 32.06 0.46
C LYS A 173 36.63 30.80 0.70
N PRO A 174 36.85 30.06 1.82
CA PRO A 174 36.03 28.90 2.16
C PRO A 174 34.54 29.24 2.19
N ALA A 175 33.71 28.30 1.77
CA ALA A 175 32.27 28.47 1.85
C ALA A 175 31.81 28.64 3.31
N ARG A 176 30.81 29.51 3.52
CA ARG A 176 30.17 29.65 4.82
C ARG A 176 28.84 28.89 4.88
N PRO A 177 28.50 28.23 5.99
CA PRO A 177 27.24 27.52 6.10
C PRO A 177 26.04 28.47 6.02
N ARG A 178 25.05 28.10 5.19
CA ARG A 178 23.76 28.80 5.07
C ARG A 178 22.92 28.59 6.34
N LYS A 179 21.80 29.31 6.48
CA LYS A 179 20.92 29.25 7.66
C LYS A 179 20.49 27.80 7.97
N HIS A 180 19.90 27.10 7.03
CA HIS A 180 19.45 25.71 7.20
C HIS A 180 20.61 24.74 7.51
N GLN A 181 21.80 24.96 6.93
CA GLN A 181 22.98 24.15 7.24
C GLN A 181 23.47 24.42 8.69
N ARG A 182 23.46 25.66 9.16
CA ARG A 182 23.79 25.98 10.57
C ARG A 182 22.84 25.26 11.54
N GLU A 183 21.55 25.25 11.22
CA GLU A 183 20.56 24.54 12.01
C GLU A 183 20.85 23.04 12.05
N ALA A 184 21.10 22.44 10.88
CA ALA A 184 21.44 21.02 10.76
C ALA A 184 22.70 20.67 11.57
N ILE A 185 23.74 21.46 11.41
CA ILE A 185 25.01 21.31 12.18
C ILE A 185 24.71 21.33 13.67
N THR A 186 23.97 22.34 14.15
CA THR A 186 23.67 22.50 15.59
C THR A 186 22.92 21.29 16.14
N LYS A 187 21.90 20.79 15.39
CA LYS A 187 21.11 19.62 15.80
C LYS A 187 21.96 18.34 15.80
N VAL A 188 22.83 18.15 14.79
CA VAL A 188 23.74 17.00 14.74
C VAL A 188 24.72 17.00 15.90
N LEU A 189 25.34 18.15 16.21
CA LEU A 189 26.26 18.28 17.35
C LEU A 189 25.56 18.00 18.69
N LYS A 190 24.32 18.50 18.84
CA LYS A 190 23.47 18.19 20.00
C LYS A 190 23.15 16.71 20.10
N GLY A 191 22.82 16.08 18.99
CA GLY A 191 22.54 14.64 18.91
C GLY A 191 23.74 13.79 19.32
N PHE A 192 24.94 14.16 18.86
CA PHE A 192 26.18 13.49 19.21
C PHE A 192 26.66 13.73 20.66
N ALA A 193 26.06 14.68 21.39
CA ALA A 193 26.30 14.81 22.81
C ALA A 193 25.70 13.65 23.64
N SER A 194 24.71 12.99 23.13
CA SER A 194 23.94 11.89 23.80
C SER A 194 23.96 10.54 23.07
N ALA A 195 24.49 10.49 21.83
CA ALA A 195 24.48 9.28 21.03
C ALA A 195 25.72 9.17 20.14
N GLU A 196 26.19 7.94 19.91
CA GLU A 196 27.36 7.68 19.06
C GLU A 196 26.99 7.60 17.57
N ARG A 197 25.69 7.48 17.23
CA ARG A 197 25.21 7.38 15.86
C ARG A 197 23.89 8.11 15.67
N GLY A 198 23.67 8.62 14.47
CA GLY A 198 22.42 9.29 14.12
C GLY A 198 22.33 9.61 12.64
N GLN A 199 21.16 10.10 12.25
CA GLN A 199 20.81 10.31 10.86
C GLN A 199 20.64 11.81 10.58
N LEU A 200 21.13 12.23 9.41
CA LEU A 200 20.91 13.53 8.82
C LEU A 200 20.14 13.37 7.51
N ILE A 201 18.87 13.69 7.53
CA ILE A 201 17.98 13.58 6.36
C ILE A 201 17.81 14.99 5.78
N MET A 202 18.31 15.22 4.58
CA MET A 202 18.20 16.51 3.89
C MET A 202 17.86 16.29 2.41
N ALA A 203 16.93 17.07 1.88
CA ALA A 203 16.55 17.02 0.46
C ALA A 203 17.75 17.15 -0.48
N CYS A 204 17.69 16.52 -1.67
CA CYS A 204 18.72 16.68 -2.69
C CYS A 204 18.88 18.16 -3.07
N GLY A 205 20.11 18.59 -3.34
CA GLY A 205 20.39 20.00 -3.75
C GLY A 205 20.52 21.01 -2.59
N THR A 206 20.24 20.61 -1.34
CA THR A 206 20.34 21.51 -0.16
C THR A 206 21.75 21.60 0.43
N GLY A 207 22.76 20.94 -0.17
CA GLY A 207 24.16 21.06 0.21
C GLY A 207 24.61 20.12 1.33
N LYS A 208 24.14 18.86 1.34
CA LYS A 208 24.56 17.80 2.28
C LYS A 208 26.05 17.66 2.41
N THR A 209 26.78 17.62 1.28
CA THR A 209 28.23 17.42 1.23
C THR A 209 29.02 18.51 1.96
N LEU A 210 28.61 19.80 1.81
CA LEU A 210 29.18 20.92 2.57
C LEU A 210 28.75 20.87 4.04
N THR A 211 27.52 20.46 4.33
CA THR A 211 27.07 20.31 5.72
C THR A 211 27.91 19.26 6.45
N ALA A 212 28.26 18.15 5.78
CA ALA A 212 29.14 17.13 6.29
C ALA A 212 30.53 17.65 6.59
N LEU A 213 31.13 18.45 5.68
CA LEU A 213 32.41 19.12 5.91
C LEU A 213 32.36 20.01 7.15
N PHE A 214 31.35 20.86 7.25
CA PHE A 214 31.20 21.77 8.39
C PHE A 214 31.01 21.06 9.74
N ILE A 215 30.30 19.92 9.74
CA ILE A 215 30.14 19.04 10.91
C ILE A 215 31.51 18.47 11.30
N ASN A 216 32.26 17.97 10.32
CA ASN A 216 33.63 17.45 10.56
C ASN A 216 34.55 18.51 11.19
N GLU A 217 34.55 19.73 10.65
CA GLU A 217 35.35 20.84 11.15
C GLU A 217 34.90 21.26 12.57
N LYS A 218 33.59 21.35 12.82
CA LYS A 218 33.06 21.71 14.15
C LYS A 218 33.34 20.68 15.22
N LEU A 219 33.41 19.38 14.83
CA LEU A 219 33.83 18.29 15.72
C LEU A 219 35.35 18.24 15.92
N ALA A 220 36.13 19.04 15.17
CA ALA A 220 37.57 18.98 15.13
C ALA A 220 38.10 17.55 14.98
N ALA A 221 37.47 16.76 14.10
CA ALA A 221 37.81 15.37 13.92
C ALA A 221 39.20 15.20 13.32
N SER A 222 40.08 14.48 14.02
CA SER A 222 41.45 14.21 13.56
C SER A 222 41.49 13.08 12.54
N ARG A 223 40.57 12.14 12.63
CA ARG A 223 40.45 11.00 11.69
C ARG A 223 39.02 10.85 11.28
N THR A 224 38.75 11.00 9.98
CA THR A 224 37.41 10.89 9.40
C THR A 224 37.37 9.89 8.28
N LEU A 225 36.31 9.11 8.23
CA LEU A 225 35.96 8.25 7.08
C LEU A 225 34.72 8.84 6.42
N VAL A 226 34.77 9.05 5.10
CA VAL A 226 33.64 9.43 4.28
C VAL A 226 33.38 8.31 3.26
N LEU A 227 32.21 7.70 3.31
CA LEU A 227 31.79 6.66 2.39
C LEU A 227 30.78 7.20 1.39
N ALA A 228 30.99 6.91 0.11
CA ALA A 228 30.11 7.27 -0.98
C ALA A 228 29.73 6.02 -1.82
N PRO A 229 28.56 6.00 -2.45
CA PRO A 229 28.10 4.82 -3.19
C PRO A 229 28.77 4.64 -4.57
N SER A 230 29.40 5.67 -5.13
CA SER A 230 30.03 5.62 -6.44
C SER A 230 31.32 6.46 -6.51
N LEU A 231 32.20 6.11 -7.47
CA LEU A 231 33.44 6.87 -7.73
C LEU A 231 33.15 8.32 -8.12
N SER A 232 32.07 8.58 -8.84
CA SER A 232 31.63 9.94 -9.22
C SER A 232 31.30 10.82 -8.01
N LEU A 233 30.52 10.29 -7.05
CA LEU A 233 30.19 10.99 -5.81
C LEU A 233 31.42 11.13 -4.90
N LEU A 234 32.27 10.11 -4.89
CA LEU A 234 33.54 10.16 -4.17
C LEU A 234 34.42 11.32 -4.68
N LYS A 235 34.63 11.43 -6.02
CA LYS A 235 35.35 12.53 -6.68
C LYS A 235 34.72 13.88 -6.32
N GLN A 236 33.42 13.98 -6.46
CA GLN A 236 32.69 15.22 -6.14
C GLN A 236 32.88 15.64 -4.67
N THR A 237 32.72 14.69 -3.75
CA THR A 237 32.87 14.96 -2.30
C THR A 237 34.28 15.36 -1.95
N LEU A 238 35.28 14.64 -2.48
CA LEU A 238 36.69 14.95 -2.30
C LEU A 238 37.01 16.38 -2.79
N ASN A 239 36.60 16.73 -4.02
CA ASN A 239 36.84 18.02 -4.61
C ASN A 239 36.14 19.17 -3.83
N VAL A 240 34.87 18.95 -3.44
CA VAL A 240 34.10 19.93 -2.62
C VAL A 240 34.77 20.17 -1.27
N TRP A 241 35.22 19.12 -0.60
CA TRP A 241 35.90 19.24 0.71
C TRP A 241 37.22 19.95 0.60
N ARG A 242 38.05 19.63 -0.41
CA ARG A 242 39.34 20.28 -0.65
C ARG A 242 39.18 21.77 -1.04
N ALA A 243 38.17 22.06 -1.88
CA ALA A 243 37.92 23.43 -2.33
C ALA A 243 37.33 24.36 -1.22
N ASN A 244 36.68 23.81 -0.21
CA ASN A 244 35.92 24.58 0.79
C ASN A 244 36.34 24.35 2.25
N GLY A 245 37.26 23.42 2.52
CA GLY A 245 37.75 23.16 3.87
C GLY A 245 38.48 24.37 4.43
N SER A 246 38.17 24.74 5.67
CA SER A 246 38.86 25.83 6.40
C SER A 246 40.17 25.34 7.02
N THR A 247 40.33 24.05 7.20
CA THR A 247 41.51 23.38 7.76
C THR A 247 42.14 22.45 6.74
N GLU A 248 43.48 22.52 6.57
CA GLU A 248 44.17 21.56 5.72
C GLU A 248 44.11 20.15 6.33
N PHE A 249 43.86 19.17 5.50
CA PHE A 249 43.82 17.74 5.86
C PHE A 249 44.50 16.88 4.82
N ALA A 250 45.13 15.79 5.25
CA ALA A 250 45.62 14.77 4.35
C ALA A 250 44.45 13.86 3.94
N SER A 251 44.39 13.44 2.68
CA SER A 251 43.33 12.60 2.18
C SER A 251 43.86 11.30 1.55
N LEU A 252 43.10 10.24 1.70
CA LEU A 252 43.38 8.92 1.07
C LEU A 252 42.12 8.38 0.43
N PRO A 253 42.05 8.38 -0.90
CA PRO A 253 40.97 7.67 -1.60
C PRO A 253 41.18 6.15 -1.54
N VAL A 254 40.13 5.42 -1.13
CA VAL A 254 40.10 3.95 -1.01
C VAL A 254 39.00 3.41 -1.90
N CYS A 255 39.39 2.94 -3.10
CA CYS A 255 38.48 2.40 -4.11
C CYS A 255 39.24 1.54 -5.13
N SER A 256 38.51 0.67 -5.83
CA SER A 256 39.02 -0.17 -6.93
C SER A 256 38.05 -0.19 -8.11
N ASP A 257 38.55 -0.52 -9.31
CA ASP A 257 37.72 -0.69 -10.51
C ASP A 257 36.93 -2.00 -10.43
N ASP A 258 37.50 -3.04 -9.81
CA ASP A 258 36.91 -4.39 -9.74
C ASP A 258 35.62 -4.45 -8.91
N THR A 259 35.40 -3.48 -8.03
CA THR A 259 34.21 -3.40 -7.18
C THR A 259 32.96 -2.89 -7.90
N VAL A 260 33.08 -2.53 -9.18
CA VAL A 260 32.02 -1.90 -9.97
C VAL A 260 31.39 -2.86 -11.00
N GLY A 261 32.00 -4.04 -11.25
CA GLY A 261 31.73 -4.84 -12.45
C GLY A 261 30.85 -6.08 -12.33
N GLU A 262 30.61 -6.68 -11.16
CA GLU A 262 30.01 -8.03 -11.13
C GLU A 262 28.59 -8.14 -10.55
N ALA A 263 28.05 -7.16 -9.86
CA ALA A 263 26.76 -7.30 -9.17
C ALA A 263 25.59 -6.52 -9.78
N ASP A 264 25.87 -5.49 -10.58
CA ASP A 264 24.82 -4.70 -11.23
C ASP A 264 25.33 -4.20 -12.59
N GLU A 265 24.76 -4.67 -13.68
CA GLU A 265 24.97 -4.13 -15.05
C GLU A 265 24.68 -2.62 -15.16
N ASP A 266 24.48 -1.96 -14.03
CA ASP A 266 23.83 -0.68 -13.85
C ASP A 266 24.72 0.44 -13.30
N VAL A 267 25.96 0.16 -12.88
CA VAL A 267 26.86 1.20 -12.33
C VAL A 267 27.64 1.86 -13.47
N ALA A 268 27.66 3.17 -13.46
CA ALA A 268 28.52 3.93 -14.35
C ALA A 268 29.97 3.55 -14.09
N LEU A 269 30.58 2.82 -15.01
CA LEU A 269 31.99 2.48 -14.99
C LEU A 269 32.80 3.79 -15.02
N ALA A 270 33.19 4.28 -13.86
CA ALA A 270 34.22 5.29 -13.74
C ALA A 270 35.50 4.58 -13.29
N HIS A 271 36.55 4.69 -14.06
CA HIS A 271 37.84 4.12 -13.68
C HIS A 271 38.42 4.90 -12.51
N THR A 272 39.13 4.25 -11.59
CA THR A 272 39.85 4.90 -10.47
C THR A 272 40.83 5.96 -10.95
N SER A 273 41.37 5.79 -12.15
CA SER A 273 42.19 6.80 -12.83
C SER A 273 41.45 8.15 -13.06
N ASP A 274 40.13 8.15 -13.16
CA ASP A 274 39.35 9.39 -13.36
C ASP A 274 39.27 10.25 -12.11
N LEU A 275 39.70 9.75 -10.93
CA LEU A 275 39.77 10.56 -9.73
C LEU A 275 40.86 11.64 -9.79
N GLY A 276 41.88 11.48 -10.64
CA GLY A 276 42.96 12.45 -10.81
C GLY A 276 44.00 12.47 -9.66
N VAL A 277 43.89 11.53 -8.75
CA VAL A 277 44.76 11.40 -7.58
C VAL A 277 45.05 9.91 -7.30
N PRO A 278 46.16 9.55 -6.60
CA PRO A 278 46.44 8.16 -6.25
C PRO A 278 45.34 7.56 -5.39
N VAL A 279 45.02 6.32 -5.64
CA VAL A 279 44.06 5.50 -4.87
C VAL A 279 44.75 4.26 -4.32
N THR A 280 44.19 3.68 -3.27
CA THR A 280 44.66 2.41 -2.75
C THR A 280 43.54 1.48 -2.35
N THR A 281 43.82 0.17 -2.42
CA THR A 281 43.00 -0.90 -1.79
C THR A 281 43.84 -1.73 -0.83
N ASP A 282 45.15 -1.37 -0.62
CA ASP A 282 46.03 -2.09 0.29
C ASP A 282 45.72 -1.73 1.76
N PRO A 283 45.24 -2.70 2.57
CA PRO A 283 45.01 -2.49 4.00
C PRO A 283 46.25 -1.98 4.76
N LYS A 284 47.46 -2.32 4.31
CA LYS A 284 48.71 -1.86 4.95
C LYS A 284 48.92 -0.36 4.75
N GLU A 285 48.69 0.13 3.52
CA GLU A 285 48.78 1.55 3.23
C GLU A 285 47.72 2.35 3.98
N ILE A 286 46.46 1.85 4.03
CA ILE A 286 45.38 2.46 4.80
C ILE A 286 45.76 2.56 6.30
N ALA A 287 46.29 1.47 6.87
CA ALA A 287 46.69 1.43 8.24
C ALA A 287 47.89 2.38 8.50
N ALA A 288 48.87 2.45 7.61
CA ALA A 288 50.02 3.36 7.69
C ALA A 288 49.57 4.84 7.65
N PHE A 289 48.63 5.17 6.75
CA PHE A 289 48.04 6.51 6.64
C PHE A 289 47.33 6.90 7.94
N LEU A 290 46.52 6.04 8.53
CA LEU A 290 45.79 6.31 9.76
C LEU A 290 46.65 6.41 11.01
N ARG A 291 47.84 5.73 11.04
CA ARG A 291 48.76 5.77 12.16
C ARG A 291 49.61 7.07 12.24
N GLN A 292 49.67 7.81 11.12
CA GLN A 292 50.43 9.09 11.14
C GLN A 292 49.77 10.10 12.07
N ARG A 293 50.53 10.85 12.80
CA ARG A 293 50.03 11.79 13.84
C ARG A 293 49.96 13.25 13.39
N SER A 294 50.52 13.60 12.25
CA SER A 294 50.58 14.97 11.75
C SER A 294 49.26 15.38 11.06
N GLY A 295 48.51 16.28 11.67
CA GLY A 295 47.31 16.91 11.10
C GLY A 295 46.09 16.03 10.94
N PRO A 296 44.94 16.60 10.54
CA PRO A 296 43.71 15.89 10.25
C PRO A 296 43.84 14.96 9.03
N ARG A 297 43.21 13.80 9.09
CA ARG A 297 43.25 12.79 8.04
C ARG A 297 41.85 12.32 7.66
N VAL A 298 41.58 12.32 6.37
CA VAL A 298 40.30 11.91 5.84
C VAL A 298 40.49 10.77 4.86
N VAL A 299 39.87 9.65 5.12
CA VAL A 299 39.72 8.52 4.18
C VAL A 299 38.44 8.71 3.41
N PHE A 300 38.52 8.73 2.07
CA PHE A 300 37.37 8.77 1.19
C PHE A 300 37.23 7.37 0.55
N GLY A 301 36.18 6.65 0.85
CA GLY A 301 36.01 5.30 0.33
C GLY A 301 34.68 5.09 -0.38
N THR A 302 34.63 4.09 -1.28
CA THR A 302 33.35 3.52 -1.72
C THR A 302 32.87 2.52 -0.67
N TYR A 303 31.56 2.27 -0.61
CA TYR A 303 31.03 1.25 0.29
C TYR A 303 31.61 -0.14 0.01
N GLN A 304 31.77 -0.50 -1.25
CA GLN A 304 32.37 -1.77 -1.66
C GLN A 304 33.82 -1.92 -1.13
N SER A 305 34.57 -0.84 -1.13
CA SER A 305 35.94 -0.84 -0.60
C SER A 305 36.02 -0.77 0.93
N SER A 306 34.89 -0.64 1.62
CA SER A 306 34.84 -0.60 3.09
C SER A 306 35.40 -1.85 3.75
N LEU A 307 35.37 -3.00 3.06
CA LEU A 307 36.00 -4.25 3.51
C LEU A 307 37.54 -4.11 3.65
N GLN A 308 38.20 -3.37 2.76
CA GLN A 308 39.65 -3.16 2.83
C GLN A 308 40.03 -2.26 4.03
N ILE A 309 39.13 -1.28 4.35
CA ILE A 309 39.26 -0.47 5.56
C ILE A 309 39.10 -1.34 6.81
N ALA A 310 38.12 -2.26 6.81
CA ALA A 310 37.94 -3.22 7.91
C ALA A 310 39.17 -4.14 8.08
N LYS A 311 39.72 -4.63 6.98
CA LYS A 311 40.97 -5.41 6.99
C LYS A 311 42.16 -4.59 7.55
N ALA A 312 42.24 -3.30 7.27
CA ALA A 312 43.27 -2.43 7.86
C ALA A 312 43.19 -2.40 9.39
N PHE A 313 41.99 -2.33 9.97
CA PHE A 313 41.80 -2.44 11.42
C PHE A 313 42.20 -3.81 11.98
N ALA A 314 42.05 -4.89 11.22
CA ALA A 314 42.49 -6.23 11.64
C ALA A 314 44.00 -6.36 11.75
N LEU A 315 44.77 -5.50 11.05
CA LEU A 315 46.23 -5.45 11.20
C LEU A 315 46.72 -4.94 12.59
N GLY A 316 45.79 -4.50 13.43
CA GLY A 316 46.05 -4.02 14.79
C GLY A 316 46.66 -2.62 14.87
N ARG A 317 46.58 -1.98 16.06
CA ARG A 317 47.16 -0.67 16.38
C ARG A 317 46.73 0.47 15.41
N VAL A 318 45.59 0.33 14.70
CA VAL A 318 45.04 1.42 13.90
C VAL A 318 44.14 2.26 14.78
N PRO A 319 44.33 3.61 14.83
CA PRO A 319 43.46 4.49 15.60
C PRO A 319 42.03 4.48 15.13
N THR A 320 41.07 4.60 16.04
CA THR A 320 39.65 4.71 15.79
C THR A 320 39.35 6.03 15.03
N PHE A 321 38.38 5.98 14.12
CA PHE A 321 37.85 7.19 13.50
C PHE A 321 37.08 8.04 14.53
N ASP A 322 37.31 9.34 14.54
CA ASP A 322 36.52 10.27 15.34
C ASP A 322 35.12 10.44 14.78
N LEU A 323 35.03 10.40 13.45
CA LEU A 323 33.77 10.52 12.71
C LEU A 323 33.78 9.61 11.48
N VAL A 324 32.68 8.87 11.30
CA VAL A 324 32.35 8.19 10.05
C VAL A 324 31.13 8.86 9.47
N ILE A 325 31.17 9.24 8.20
CA ILE A 325 30.10 9.81 7.44
C ILE A 325 29.75 8.82 6.33
N ALA A 326 28.53 8.31 6.36
CA ALA A 326 27.95 7.45 5.33
C ALA A 326 27.02 8.29 4.47
N ASP A 327 27.47 8.74 3.29
CA ASP A 327 26.63 9.51 2.36
C ASP A 327 25.76 8.57 1.52
N GLU A 328 24.56 9.04 1.18
CA GLU A 328 23.48 8.22 0.59
C GLU A 328 23.25 6.90 1.38
N ALA A 329 23.15 7.04 2.70
CA ALA A 329 23.09 5.94 3.66
C ALA A 329 21.92 4.97 3.48
N HIS A 330 20.91 5.31 2.65
CA HIS A 330 19.86 4.38 2.24
C HIS A 330 20.42 3.12 1.53
N ARG A 331 21.65 3.20 0.99
CA ARG A 331 22.38 2.04 0.42
C ARG A 331 22.82 1.05 1.49
N CYS A 332 23.01 1.49 2.75
CA CYS A 332 23.31 0.61 3.87
C CYS A 332 22.10 -0.17 4.37
N ALA A 333 20.88 0.25 3.97
CA ALA A 333 19.65 -0.43 4.32
C ALA A 333 19.40 -1.60 3.34
N GLY A 334 19.25 -2.82 3.89
CA GLY A 334 19.12 -4.04 3.13
C GLY A 334 19.81 -5.22 3.85
N PRO A 335 20.22 -6.27 3.13
CA PRO A 335 20.89 -7.41 3.73
C PRO A 335 22.17 -6.99 4.47
N VAL A 336 22.29 -7.39 5.75
CA VAL A 336 23.45 -7.05 6.61
C VAL A 336 24.73 -7.75 6.13
N SER A 337 24.62 -8.81 5.36
CA SER A 337 25.75 -9.51 4.73
C SER A 337 26.37 -8.73 3.56
N SER A 338 25.75 -7.65 3.08
CA SER A 338 26.29 -6.84 1.98
C SER A 338 27.51 -6.00 2.40
N ASP A 339 28.39 -5.71 1.47
CA ASP A 339 29.55 -4.82 1.69
C ASP A 339 29.12 -3.42 2.14
N PHE A 340 27.95 -2.97 1.71
CA PHE A 340 27.38 -1.68 2.13
C PHE A 340 27.05 -1.62 3.61
N ALA A 341 26.80 -2.74 4.26
CA ALA A 341 26.47 -2.82 5.68
C ALA A 341 27.71 -2.84 6.61
N ASN A 342 28.93 -3.00 6.09
CA ASN A 342 30.15 -3.05 6.92
C ASN A 342 30.30 -1.83 7.84
N VAL A 343 29.81 -0.67 7.42
CA VAL A 343 29.86 0.58 8.22
C VAL A 343 28.92 0.55 9.43
N LEU A 344 27.93 -0.33 9.46
CA LEU A 344 26.99 -0.49 10.58
C LEU A 344 27.65 -1.26 11.73
N ASP A 345 28.62 -2.13 11.42
CA ASP A 345 29.29 -2.99 12.38
C ASP A 345 30.46 -2.25 13.08
N PRO A 346 30.36 -1.98 14.40
CA PRO A 346 31.41 -1.29 15.15
C PRO A 346 32.70 -2.12 15.30
N LEU A 347 32.64 -3.44 15.10
CA LEU A 347 33.82 -4.31 15.18
C LEU A 347 34.63 -4.27 13.88
N LYS A 348 33.96 -4.12 12.74
CA LYS A 348 34.62 -4.03 11.43
C LYS A 348 35.25 -2.65 11.20
N ILE A 349 34.52 -1.58 11.46
CA ILE A 349 34.98 -0.19 11.31
C ILE A 349 34.81 0.51 12.65
N ARG A 350 35.92 0.79 13.35
CA ARG A 350 35.89 1.43 14.66
C ARG A 350 35.73 2.94 14.53
N ALA A 351 34.69 3.48 15.15
CA ALA A 351 34.40 4.92 15.13
C ALA A 351 33.75 5.40 16.44
N ASN A 352 34.13 6.60 16.89
CA ASN A 352 33.48 7.24 18.02
C ASN A 352 32.08 7.77 17.66
N ARG A 353 31.92 8.27 16.43
CA ARG A 353 30.63 8.80 15.92
C ARG A 353 30.37 8.33 14.51
N ARG A 354 29.07 8.07 14.21
CA ARG A 354 28.60 7.70 12.86
C ARG A 354 27.44 8.59 12.46
N LEU A 355 27.58 9.27 11.33
CA LEU A 355 26.55 10.09 10.72
C LEU A 355 26.08 9.44 9.42
N PHE A 356 24.81 9.04 9.40
CA PHE A 356 24.16 8.47 8.23
C PHE A 356 23.37 9.56 7.50
N MET A 357 23.84 9.94 6.30
CA MET A 357 23.24 11.04 5.55
C MET A 357 22.50 10.51 4.33
N THR A 358 21.30 11.01 4.10
CA THR A 358 20.54 10.72 2.89
C THR A 358 19.47 11.78 2.63
N ALA A 359 19.00 11.86 1.38
CA ALA A 359 17.76 12.58 1.05
C ALA A 359 16.54 11.67 1.11
N THR A 360 16.75 10.37 0.92
CA THR A 360 15.72 9.35 0.69
C THR A 360 15.94 8.19 1.67
N PRO A 361 15.47 8.30 2.92
CA PRO A 361 15.63 7.22 3.89
C PRO A 361 14.83 5.99 3.44
N ARG A 362 15.40 4.79 3.64
CA ARG A 362 14.78 3.52 3.24
C ARG A 362 14.30 2.75 4.46
N TYR A 363 12.98 2.54 4.50
CA TYR A 363 12.31 1.79 5.56
C TYR A 363 11.69 0.52 4.98
N PHE A 364 11.85 -0.60 5.69
CA PHE A 364 11.25 -1.86 5.30
C PHE A 364 10.01 -2.16 6.13
N THR A 365 8.94 -2.62 5.47
CA THR A 365 7.71 -3.00 6.17
C THR A 365 7.90 -4.26 7.00
N GLY A 366 7.12 -4.42 8.07
CA GLY A 366 7.18 -5.61 8.93
C GLY A 366 6.98 -6.93 8.16
N ARG A 367 6.30 -6.90 7.00
CA ARG A 367 6.16 -8.07 6.13
C ARG A 367 7.48 -8.47 5.47
N VAL A 368 8.27 -7.49 5.01
CA VAL A 368 9.60 -7.74 4.41
C VAL A 368 10.58 -8.22 5.47
N LEU A 369 10.59 -7.57 6.66
CA LEU A 369 11.43 -7.97 7.79
C LEU A 369 11.10 -9.38 8.27
N LYS A 370 9.81 -9.74 8.33
CA LYS A 370 9.38 -11.08 8.68
C LYS A 370 9.81 -12.12 7.63
N ALA A 371 9.63 -11.83 6.35
CA ALA A 371 10.06 -12.73 5.27
C ALA A 371 11.59 -12.95 5.26
N ALA A 372 12.36 -11.90 5.60
CA ALA A 372 13.80 -12.01 5.75
C ALA A 372 14.18 -12.89 6.95
N HIS A 373 13.51 -12.70 8.09
CA HIS A 373 13.71 -13.54 9.28
C HIS A 373 13.36 -15.01 9.03
N ASP A 374 12.24 -15.26 8.35
CA ASP A 374 11.80 -16.62 7.97
C ASP A 374 12.79 -17.30 6.99
N ALA A 375 13.57 -16.51 6.23
CA ALA A 375 14.61 -16.97 5.31
C ALA A 375 16.03 -16.93 5.94
N GLU A 376 16.15 -16.78 7.25
CA GLU A 376 17.38 -16.77 8.04
C GLU A 376 18.42 -15.72 7.60
N TYR A 377 18.01 -14.58 7.05
CA TYR A 377 18.92 -13.47 6.82
C TYR A 377 18.43 -12.17 7.47
N GLU A 378 19.40 -11.38 7.92
CA GLU A 378 19.13 -10.12 8.60
C GLU A 378 19.06 -8.96 7.61
N VAL A 379 18.01 -8.12 7.72
CA VAL A 379 17.82 -6.90 6.95
C VAL A 379 17.90 -5.69 7.87
N ALA A 380 18.77 -4.73 7.53
CA ALA A 380 18.86 -3.45 8.21
C ALA A 380 17.84 -2.46 7.61
N SER A 381 17.04 -1.83 8.43
CA SER A 381 16.11 -0.75 8.05
C SER A 381 16.51 0.56 8.72
N MET A 382 16.33 1.71 8.06
CA MET A 382 16.80 2.98 8.62
C MET A 382 16.01 3.46 9.85
N ASP A 383 14.87 2.85 10.16
CA ASP A 383 14.16 3.03 11.43
C ASP A 383 14.69 2.14 12.59
N ASP A 384 15.68 1.28 12.31
CA ASP A 384 16.38 0.50 13.33
C ASP A 384 17.37 1.42 14.07
N GLU A 385 16.93 2.00 15.19
CA GLU A 385 17.77 2.91 16.01
C GLU A 385 19.10 2.29 16.50
N PRO A 386 19.17 1.03 16.91
CA PRO A 386 20.43 0.36 17.22
C PRO A 386 21.46 0.39 16.09
N LYS A 387 21.04 0.33 14.82
CA LYS A 387 21.93 0.30 13.65
C LYS A 387 22.23 1.71 13.11
N PHE A 388 21.21 2.54 12.94
CA PHE A 388 21.34 3.84 12.29
C PHE A 388 21.29 5.03 13.26
N GLY A 389 20.84 4.84 14.49
CA GLY A 389 20.62 5.92 15.45
C GLY A 389 19.35 6.73 15.14
N LYS A 390 19.06 7.71 16.02
CA LYS A 390 17.92 8.61 15.85
C LYS A 390 18.16 9.62 14.74
N VAL A 391 17.07 10.14 14.16
CA VAL A 391 17.12 11.26 13.23
C VAL A 391 17.43 12.53 14.02
N PHE A 392 18.64 13.08 13.83
CA PHE A 392 19.07 14.31 14.48
C PHE A 392 18.49 15.56 13.82
N HIS A 393 18.40 15.53 12.49
CA HIS A 393 17.78 16.60 11.72
C HIS A 393 17.12 16.06 10.46
N ARG A 394 15.96 16.63 10.14
CA ARG A 394 15.25 16.39 8.89
C ARG A 394 14.96 17.73 8.21
N LEU A 395 15.19 17.79 6.91
CA LEU A 395 14.79 18.87 6.00
C LEU A 395 14.13 18.19 4.79
N SER A 396 12.82 18.19 4.77
CA SER A 396 12.03 17.58 3.69
C SER A 396 12.05 18.40 2.40
N PHE A 397 11.60 17.82 1.28
CA PHE A 397 11.45 18.58 0.02
C PHE A 397 10.44 19.72 0.17
N GLY A 398 9.31 19.48 0.82
CA GLY A 398 8.27 20.48 1.04
C GLY A 398 8.79 21.68 1.85
N GLU A 399 9.54 21.43 2.94
CA GLU A 399 10.19 22.48 3.73
C GLU A 399 11.25 23.23 2.92
N ALA A 400 12.09 22.51 2.15
CA ALA A 400 13.13 23.13 1.34
C ALA A 400 12.55 24.03 0.22
N ILE A 401 11.42 23.67 -0.36
CA ILE A 401 10.68 24.51 -1.32
C ILE A 401 10.08 25.73 -0.61
N LYS A 402 9.44 25.53 0.55
CA LYS A 402 8.87 26.61 1.36
C LYS A 402 9.91 27.64 1.79
N ASP A 403 11.10 27.18 2.13
CA ASP A 403 12.23 28.02 2.56
C ASP A 403 13.04 28.59 1.36
N ASP A 404 12.54 28.46 0.14
CA ASP A 404 13.15 28.95 -1.10
C ASP A 404 14.58 28.41 -1.34
N LEU A 405 14.87 27.21 -0.84
CA LEU A 405 16.14 26.50 -1.09
C LEU A 405 16.10 25.69 -2.38
N LEU A 406 14.91 25.27 -2.77
CA LEU A 406 14.62 24.52 -3.98
C LEU A 406 13.52 25.24 -4.76
N THR A 407 13.51 25.07 -6.09
CA THR A 407 12.41 25.50 -6.95
C THR A 407 11.22 24.57 -6.76
N ASP A 408 10.01 25.10 -6.80
CA ASP A 408 8.81 24.24 -6.77
C ASP A 408 8.68 23.45 -8.08
N TYR A 409 7.82 22.42 -8.08
CA TYR A 409 7.67 21.52 -9.22
C TYR A 409 6.22 21.33 -9.65
N GLN A 410 6.07 20.87 -10.88
CA GLN A 410 4.81 20.41 -11.44
C GLN A 410 5.00 19.05 -12.12
N VAL A 411 3.98 18.20 -12.07
CA VAL A 411 3.95 16.89 -12.73
C VAL A 411 2.99 16.97 -13.90
N SER A 412 3.50 16.76 -15.11
CA SER A 412 2.70 16.73 -16.33
C SER A 412 2.58 15.28 -16.84
N ILE A 413 1.38 14.73 -16.80
CA ILE A 413 1.04 13.42 -17.36
C ILE A 413 0.46 13.68 -18.74
N VAL A 414 1.24 13.33 -19.77
CA VAL A 414 0.92 13.66 -21.17
C VAL A 414 0.38 12.43 -21.87
N GLY A 415 -0.92 12.42 -22.13
CA GLY A 415 -1.58 11.36 -22.89
C GLY A 415 -1.34 11.49 -24.40
N VAL A 416 -0.98 10.37 -25.03
CA VAL A 416 -0.90 10.24 -26.49
C VAL A 416 -1.88 9.13 -26.88
N ASN A 417 -2.83 9.43 -27.74
CA ASN A 417 -3.85 8.49 -28.17
C ASN A 417 -3.54 7.84 -29.52
N ASP A 418 -4.17 6.72 -29.80
CA ASP A 418 -4.03 5.95 -31.03
C ASP A 418 -4.22 6.75 -32.32
N THR A 419 -5.11 7.73 -32.34
CA THR A 419 -5.40 8.53 -33.53
C THR A 419 -4.21 9.37 -33.96
N THR A 420 -3.50 9.96 -32.98
CA THR A 420 -2.26 10.71 -33.26
C THR A 420 -1.17 9.76 -33.77
N TYR A 421 -1.07 8.58 -33.19
CA TYR A 421 -0.14 7.52 -33.61
C TYR A 421 -0.47 6.97 -35.01
N LEU A 422 -1.75 6.64 -35.25
CA LEU A 422 -2.21 6.09 -36.54
C LEU A 422 -2.09 7.10 -37.69
N GLU A 423 -2.37 8.38 -37.44
CA GLU A 423 -2.14 9.44 -38.44
C GLU A 423 -0.66 9.53 -38.84
N TRP A 424 0.23 9.38 -37.90
CA TRP A 424 1.67 9.46 -38.11
C TRP A 424 2.25 8.18 -38.72
N ALA A 425 1.74 7.02 -38.30
CA ALA A 425 2.06 5.73 -38.92
C ALA A 425 1.60 5.65 -40.38
N LYS A 426 0.40 6.16 -40.69
CA LYS A 426 -0.14 6.22 -42.05
C LYS A 426 0.65 7.18 -42.97
N ASN A 427 1.26 8.21 -42.40
CA ASN A 427 2.10 9.16 -43.13
C ASN A 427 3.54 8.66 -43.38
N GLY A 428 3.79 7.35 -43.21
CA GLY A 428 5.11 6.75 -43.46
C GLY A 428 6.11 6.94 -42.30
N VAL A 429 5.60 7.29 -41.14
CA VAL A 429 6.36 7.65 -39.94
C VAL A 429 6.86 6.46 -39.15
N LEU A 430 6.30 5.27 -39.35
CA LEU A 430 6.93 3.99 -39.02
C LEU A 430 8.01 3.69 -40.06
N VAL A 431 9.10 4.44 -39.99
CA VAL A 431 10.16 4.32 -40.95
C VAL A 431 11.01 3.13 -40.64
N THR A 432 10.95 2.18 -41.50
CA THR A 432 12.05 1.26 -41.78
C THR A 432 13.21 2.04 -42.39
N ARG A 433 14.21 2.35 -41.62
CA ARG A 433 15.52 2.72 -42.15
C ARG A 433 16.22 1.40 -42.49
N ASP A 434 16.41 1.13 -43.75
CA ASP A 434 17.04 -0.13 -44.26
C ASP A 434 16.25 -1.43 -43.90
N GLY A 435 14.93 -1.38 -43.85
CA GLY A 435 14.11 -2.56 -43.59
C GLY A 435 14.02 -3.00 -42.12
N VAL A 436 14.55 -2.22 -41.16
CA VAL A 436 14.47 -2.49 -39.71
C VAL A 436 13.46 -1.54 -39.05
N GLU A 437 12.54 -2.07 -38.30
CA GLU A 437 11.61 -1.29 -37.45
C GLU A 437 12.40 -0.36 -36.50
N VAL A 438 12.34 0.94 -36.70
CA VAL A 438 13.21 1.90 -36.00
C VAL A 438 12.68 2.24 -34.60
N THR A 439 11.39 2.05 -34.31
CA THR A 439 10.87 2.31 -32.94
C THR A 439 9.56 1.58 -32.67
N ASN A 440 9.36 1.20 -31.41
CA ASN A 440 8.09 0.60 -30.97
C ASN A 440 7.07 1.70 -30.59
N ALA A 441 5.79 1.36 -30.58
CA ALA A 441 4.69 2.29 -30.28
C ALA A 441 4.86 3.06 -28.96
N ALA A 442 5.39 2.43 -27.91
CA ALA A 442 5.58 3.07 -26.61
C ALA A 442 6.71 4.12 -26.65
N SER A 443 7.79 3.88 -27.40
CA SER A 443 8.89 4.83 -27.59
C SER A 443 8.42 6.07 -28.35
N LEU A 444 7.66 5.90 -29.44
CA LEU A 444 7.10 6.99 -30.23
C LEU A 444 6.11 7.82 -29.41
N ALA A 445 5.21 7.19 -28.65
CA ALA A 445 4.32 7.89 -27.73
C ALA A 445 5.09 8.71 -26.68
N GLY A 446 6.19 8.15 -26.17
CA GLY A 446 7.11 8.85 -25.28
C GLY A 446 7.71 10.11 -25.89
N GLN A 447 8.17 10.02 -27.16
CA GLN A 447 8.76 11.15 -27.90
C GLN A 447 7.73 12.25 -28.21
N ILE A 448 6.56 11.86 -28.70
CA ILE A 448 5.45 12.80 -28.98
C ILE A 448 5.00 13.51 -27.70
N GLY A 449 4.79 12.75 -26.63
CA GLY A 449 4.36 13.30 -25.35
C GLY A 449 5.39 14.27 -24.78
N LEU A 450 6.67 13.90 -24.87
CA LEU A 450 7.75 14.79 -24.44
C LEU A 450 7.83 16.05 -25.30
N ALA A 451 7.72 15.94 -26.62
CA ALA A 451 7.71 17.10 -27.51
C ALA A 451 6.56 18.07 -27.19
N LYS A 452 5.35 17.56 -26.96
CA LYS A 452 4.20 18.36 -26.50
C LYS A 452 4.48 19.07 -25.16
N ALA A 453 5.08 18.37 -24.20
CA ALA A 453 5.43 18.97 -22.91
C ALA A 453 6.49 20.05 -23.07
N ILE A 454 7.55 19.82 -23.88
CA ILE A 454 8.58 20.83 -24.18
C ILE A 454 7.94 22.10 -24.73
N GLY A 455 7.01 21.96 -25.68
CA GLY A 455 6.32 23.10 -26.27
C GLY A 455 5.38 23.82 -25.31
N LYS A 456 4.58 23.05 -24.54
CA LYS A 456 3.57 23.60 -23.65
C LYS A 456 4.17 24.31 -22.43
N TYR A 457 5.19 23.74 -21.82
CA TYR A 457 5.82 24.25 -20.60
C TYR A 457 7.10 25.05 -20.89
N ASP A 458 7.42 25.28 -22.16
CA ASP A 458 8.58 26.05 -22.62
C ASP A 458 9.89 25.52 -22.03
N LEU A 459 10.07 24.19 -22.04
CA LEU A 459 11.24 23.54 -21.45
C LEU A 459 12.46 23.72 -22.38
N CYS A 460 13.55 24.25 -21.84
CA CYS A 460 14.80 24.46 -22.56
C CYS A 460 15.80 23.34 -22.36
N ARG A 461 15.85 22.72 -21.16
CA ARG A 461 16.89 21.75 -20.78
C ARG A 461 16.24 20.56 -20.10
N VAL A 462 16.15 19.46 -20.84
CA VAL A 462 15.44 18.26 -20.41
C VAL A 462 16.38 17.06 -20.35
N ILE A 463 16.28 16.28 -19.27
CA ILE A 463 16.87 14.94 -19.20
C ILE A 463 15.74 13.90 -19.21
N SER A 464 15.79 12.96 -20.15
CA SER A 464 14.88 11.81 -20.16
C SER A 464 15.55 10.56 -19.56
N PHE A 465 14.78 9.79 -18.80
CA PHE A 465 15.25 8.59 -18.10
C PHE A 465 14.71 7.33 -18.77
N HIS A 466 15.63 6.39 -19.08
CA HIS A 466 15.36 5.14 -19.77
C HIS A 466 15.96 3.95 -19.00
N SER A 467 15.33 2.79 -19.12
CA SER A 467 15.78 1.55 -18.45
C SER A 467 17.03 0.93 -19.12
N ARG A 468 17.26 1.16 -20.43
CA ARG A 468 18.33 0.57 -21.23
C ARG A 468 19.07 1.60 -22.08
N VAL A 469 20.38 1.39 -22.25
CA VAL A 469 21.25 2.26 -23.08
C VAL A 469 20.77 2.31 -24.54
N ALA A 470 20.41 1.15 -25.10
CA ALA A 470 19.92 1.06 -26.47
C ALA A 470 18.66 1.93 -26.68
N ARG A 471 17.72 1.91 -25.71
CA ARG A 471 16.51 2.73 -25.76
C ARG A 471 16.81 4.23 -25.64
N ALA A 472 17.70 4.62 -24.73
CA ALA A 472 18.11 6.02 -24.61
C ALA A 472 18.76 6.54 -25.89
N ARG A 473 19.63 5.73 -26.50
CA ARG A 473 20.28 6.06 -27.77
C ARG A 473 19.27 6.20 -28.90
N GLU A 474 18.41 5.19 -29.09
CA GLU A 474 17.35 5.20 -30.10
C GLU A 474 16.45 6.43 -29.95
N PHE A 475 15.97 6.69 -28.72
CA PHE A 475 15.11 7.82 -28.40
C PHE A 475 15.75 9.16 -28.73
N ALA A 476 17.02 9.37 -28.39
CA ALA A 476 17.72 10.61 -28.69
C ALA A 476 17.99 10.79 -30.17
N CYS A 477 18.37 9.72 -30.89
CA CYS A 477 18.70 9.79 -32.31
C CYS A 477 17.46 10.02 -33.18
N SER A 478 16.31 9.43 -32.83
CA SER A 478 15.07 9.56 -33.61
C SER A 478 14.22 10.78 -33.24
N MET A 479 14.53 11.46 -32.13
CA MET A 479 13.75 12.61 -31.68
C MET A 479 13.68 13.77 -32.68
N PRO A 480 14.76 14.16 -33.38
CA PRO A 480 14.69 15.18 -34.42
C PRO A 480 13.75 14.81 -35.59
N ASP A 481 13.75 13.54 -36.00
CA ASP A 481 12.87 13.03 -37.05
C ASP A 481 11.39 13.12 -36.59
N VAL A 482 11.10 12.70 -35.37
CA VAL A 482 9.75 12.84 -34.79
C VAL A 482 9.29 14.29 -34.78
N LEU A 483 10.16 15.24 -34.41
CA LEU A 483 9.82 16.66 -34.45
C LEU A 483 9.57 17.14 -35.88
N ALA A 484 10.36 16.69 -36.84
CA ALA A 484 10.16 17.04 -38.25
C ALA A 484 8.80 16.61 -38.79
N TRP A 485 8.26 15.53 -38.27
CA TRP A 485 6.95 14.98 -38.65
C TRP A 485 5.77 15.62 -37.88
N MET A 486 6.00 16.17 -36.71
CA MET A 486 4.94 16.84 -35.95
C MET A 486 4.37 18.05 -36.72
N PRO A 487 3.05 18.28 -36.65
CA PRO A 487 2.47 19.51 -37.21
C PRO A 487 3.15 20.76 -36.62
N ALA A 488 3.50 21.74 -37.49
CA ALA A 488 4.27 22.89 -37.07
C ALA A 488 3.73 23.63 -35.83
N ARG A 489 2.41 23.68 -35.68
CA ARG A 489 1.73 24.27 -34.51
C ARG A 489 1.93 23.49 -33.18
N GLN A 490 2.34 22.23 -33.25
CA GLN A 490 2.56 21.37 -32.09
C GLN A 490 4.04 21.18 -31.79
N ARG A 491 4.93 21.64 -32.68
CA ARG A 491 6.38 21.55 -32.47
C ARG A 491 6.80 22.57 -31.41
N PRO A 492 7.73 22.20 -30.51
CA PRO A 492 8.40 23.18 -29.66
C PRO A 492 9.13 24.20 -30.57
N LYS A 493 9.18 25.45 -30.13
CA LYS A 493 9.94 26.51 -30.82
C LYS A 493 11.43 26.31 -30.55
N GLY A 494 12.29 26.75 -31.53
CA GLY A 494 13.74 26.63 -31.45
C GLY A 494 14.27 25.29 -31.99
N GLU A 495 15.58 25.18 -32.10
CA GLU A 495 16.25 23.95 -32.52
C GLU A 495 16.41 23.03 -31.34
N LEU A 496 16.22 21.71 -31.57
CA LEU A 496 16.41 20.72 -30.56
C LEU A 496 17.76 20.01 -30.71
N TRP A 497 18.68 20.28 -29.81
CA TRP A 497 19.86 19.48 -29.62
C TRP A 497 19.46 18.21 -28.85
N SER A 498 19.62 17.03 -29.46
CA SER A 498 19.26 15.75 -28.85
C SER A 498 20.46 14.82 -28.86
N ARG A 499 20.85 14.30 -27.68
CA ARG A 499 21.94 13.35 -27.47
C ARG A 499 21.59 12.35 -26.37
N TYR A 500 22.37 11.28 -26.27
CA TYR A 500 22.23 10.32 -25.20
C TYR A 500 23.50 10.27 -24.35
N ALA A 501 23.34 9.85 -23.08
CA ALA A 501 24.43 9.56 -22.17
C ALA A 501 24.28 8.15 -21.61
N SER A 502 25.40 7.40 -21.55
CA SER A 502 25.42 6.05 -20.99
C SER A 502 26.56 5.86 -19.99
N GLY A 503 26.49 4.81 -19.20
CA GLY A 503 27.56 4.40 -18.29
C GLY A 503 28.87 4.05 -18.98
N ASP A 504 28.78 3.51 -20.21
CA ASP A 504 29.94 3.10 -21.01
C ASP A 504 30.76 4.28 -21.56
N MET A 505 30.19 5.50 -21.54
CA MET A 505 30.91 6.70 -21.97
C MET A 505 31.90 7.15 -20.92
N PRO A 506 33.11 7.60 -21.32
CA PRO A 506 34.06 8.22 -20.42
C PRO A 506 33.42 9.36 -19.62
N ALA A 507 33.83 9.52 -18.35
CA ALA A 507 33.28 10.57 -17.46
C ALA A 507 33.40 11.98 -18.06
N GLY A 508 34.51 12.26 -18.75
CA GLY A 508 34.72 13.52 -19.45
C GLY A 508 33.74 13.78 -20.58
N GLU A 509 33.41 12.77 -21.38
CA GLU A 509 32.43 12.90 -22.47
C GLU A 509 31.02 13.19 -21.93
N ARG A 510 30.61 12.48 -20.88
CA ARG A 510 29.33 12.77 -20.17
C ARG A 510 29.30 14.20 -19.62
N TYR A 511 30.44 14.66 -19.05
CA TYR A 511 30.54 16.03 -18.54
C TYR A 511 30.33 17.08 -19.66
N VAL A 512 30.90 16.86 -20.87
CA VAL A 512 30.68 17.76 -22.01
C VAL A 512 29.24 17.88 -22.38
N LEU A 513 28.54 16.71 -22.53
CA LEU A 513 27.11 16.68 -22.86
C LEU A 513 26.28 17.46 -21.85
N LEU A 514 26.59 17.32 -20.57
CA LEU A 514 25.90 18.04 -19.48
C LEU A 514 26.22 19.53 -19.45
N GLN A 515 27.49 19.90 -19.67
CA GLN A 515 27.88 21.31 -19.79
C GLN A 515 27.24 21.96 -20.99
N HIS A 516 27.16 21.28 -22.13
CA HIS A 516 26.47 21.79 -23.31
C HIS A 516 24.99 22.02 -23.03
N LEU A 517 24.31 21.00 -22.44
CA LEU A 517 22.91 21.13 -22.00
C LEU A 517 22.71 22.32 -21.05
N GLY A 518 23.62 22.50 -20.08
CA GLY A 518 23.52 23.57 -19.08
C GLY A 518 23.74 24.98 -19.65
N ARG A 519 24.46 25.10 -20.75
CA ARG A 519 24.83 26.39 -21.39
C ARG A 519 23.94 26.78 -22.56
N LEU A 520 22.94 26.00 -22.95
CA LEU A 520 22.02 26.36 -24.01
C LEU A 520 21.36 27.70 -23.67
N GLU A 521 21.30 28.58 -24.67
CA GLU A 521 20.69 29.89 -24.53
C GLU A 521 19.16 29.80 -24.55
N CYS A 522 18.46 30.81 -24.04
CA CYS A 522 17.01 30.89 -24.10
C CYS A 522 16.57 31.00 -25.56
N GLY A 523 15.91 29.98 -26.07
CA GLY A 523 15.50 29.88 -27.48
C GLY A 523 15.92 28.55 -28.11
N ASP A 524 17.01 27.95 -27.66
CA ASP A 524 17.44 26.61 -28.02
C ASP A 524 16.92 25.59 -27.04
N ARG A 525 16.75 24.37 -27.49
CA ARG A 525 16.20 23.25 -26.70
C ARG A 525 17.20 22.09 -26.63
N GLY A 526 17.40 21.56 -25.46
CA GLY A 526 18.28 20.42 -25.22
C GLY A 526 17.55 19.24 -24.61
N LEU A 527 17.75 18.08 -25.20
CA LEU A 527 17.34 16.80 -24.71
C LEU A 527 18.55 15.89 -24.54
N LEU A 528 18.78 15.43 -23.31
CA LEU A 528 19.78 14.43 -23.01
C LEU A 528 19.08 13.15 -22.53
N ALA A 529 19.04 12.14 -23.39
CA ALA A 529 18.49 10.84 -23.03
C ALA A 529 19.50 10.06 -22.20
N ASN A 530 19.10 9.70 -20.99
CA ASN A 530 19.96 9.05 -20.00
C ASN A 530 19.53 7.61 -19.75
N ALA A 531 20.51 6.70 -19.84
CA ALA A 531 20.35 5.37 -19.32
C ALA A 531 21.37 5.16 -18.19
N ARG A 532 20.88 5.15 -16.93
CA ARG A 532 21.58 4.65 -15.75
C ARG A 532 22.77 5.47 -15.21
N CYS A 533 23.31 6.43 -15.96
CA CYS A 533 24.56 7.09 -15.58
C CYS A 533 24.42 8.48 -14.95
N LEU A 534 23.26 9.11 -15.09
CA LEU A 534 23.04 10.46 -14.57
C LEU A 534 22.21 10.46 -13.28
N ALA A 535 21.96 9.32 -12.66
CA ALA A 535 21.25 9.25 -11.37
C ALA A 535 22.09 9.82 -10.21
N GLU A 536 23.43 9.73 -10.28
CA GLU A 536 24.32 10.19 -9.22
C GLU A 536 25.42 11.15 -9.71
N GLY A 537 25.80 12.15 -8.95
CA GLY A 537 27.03 12.94 -9.14
C GLY A 537 27.01 14.06 -10.20
N VAL A 538 25.87 14.40 -10.81
CA VAL A 538 25.79 15.44 -11.86
C VAL A 538 25.09 16.69 -11.33
N ASP A 539 25.68 17.86 -11.55
CA ASP A 539 25.12 19.16 -11.18
C ASP A 539 24.79 20.03 -12.41
N VAL A 540 23.51 20.13 -12.77
CA VAL A 540 23.00 21.06 -13.79
C VAL A 540 21.87 21.88 -13.14
N PRO A 541 22.17 23.00 -12.48
CA PRO A 541 21.16 23.81 -11.78
C PRO A 541 20.09 24.37 -12.72
N THR A 542 20.47 24.64 -13.97
CA THR A 542 19.59 25.20 -15.00
C THR A 542 18.62 24.19 -15.62
N LEU A 543 18.65 22.92 -15.21
CA LEU A 543 17.73 21.88 -15.68
C LEU A 543 16.28 22.24 -15.32
N ASP A 544 15.40 22.35 -16.31
CA ASP A 544 14.00 22.73 -16.13
C ASP A 544 13.00 21.59 -16.33
N GLY A 545 13.42 20.49 -16.97
CA GLY A 545 12.59 19.33 -17.18
C GLY A 545 13.27 17.98 -16.93
N VAL A 546 12.56 17.04 -16.35
CA VAL A 546 12.89 15.61 -16.31
C VAL A 546 11.75 14.83 -16.89
N ALA A 547 12.05 13.84 -17.75
CA ALA A 547 11.04 13.01 -18.38
C ALA A 547 11.27 11.54 -18.03
N PHE A 548 10.24 10.87 -17.52
CA PHE A 548 10.26 9.45 -17.23
C PHE A 548 9.59 8.69 -18.38
N ILE A 549 10.40 8.20 -19.32
CA ILE A 549 9.91 7.49 -20.51
C ILE A 549 9.73 6.00 -20.22
N ASP A 550 10.76 5.38 -19.65
CA ASP A 550 10.80 3.98 -19.28
C ASP A 550 11.68 3.87 -18.01
N PRO A 551 11.20 4.45 -16.88
CA PRO A 551 12.02 4.57 -15.68
C PRO A 551 12.20 3.23 -14.96
N ARG A 552 13.29 3.12 -14.23
CA ARG A 552 13.45 2.11 -13.20
C ARG A 552 12.43 2.33 -12.09
N ARG A 553 12.11 1.24 -11.37
CA ARG A 553 11.09 1.22 -10.31
C ARG A 553 11.59 1.70 -8.95
N SER A 554 12.82 2.19 -8.84
CA SER A 554 13.37 2.63 -7.56
C SER A 554 12.86 4.02 -7.21
N GLU A 555 12.17 4.15 -6.08
CA GLU A 555 11.73 5.41 -5.49
C GLU A 555 12.92 6.39 -5.31
N VAL A 556 14.08 5.86 -4.94
CA VAL A 556 15.31 6.62 -4.77
C VAL A 556 15.78 7.25 -6.08
N ASP A 557 15.82 6.46 -7.18
CA ASP A 557 16.26 6.95 -8.48
C ASP A 557 15.33 8.04 -9.01
N ILE A 558 14.02 7.85 -8.81
CA ILE A 558 13.00 8.85 -9.17
C ILE A 558 13.25 10.15 -8.41
N MET A 559 13.45 10.08 -7.09
CA MET A 559 13.65 11.27 -6.27
C MET A 559 14.99 11.96 -6.53
N GLN A 560 16.02 11.22 -6.87
CA GLN A 560 17.29 11.80 -7.31
C GLN A 560 17.14 12.55 -8.65
N ALA A 561 16.40 11.98 -9.60
CA ALA A 561 16.11 12.63 -10.89
C ALA A 561 15.27 13.91 -10.70
N VAL A 562 14.21 13.84 -9.90
CA VAL A 562 13.37 15.00 -9.55
C VAL A 562 14.19 16.07 -8.83
N GLY A 563 15.01 15.67 -7.85
CA GLY A 563 15.87 16.57 -7.10
C GLY A 563 16.84 17.41 -7.97
N ARG A 564 17.10 16.98 -9.21
CA ARG A 564 17.87 17.77 -10.20
C ARG A 564 17.03 18.85 -10.85
N ALA A 565 15.81 18.49 -11.28
CA ALA A 565 14.89 19.43 -11.91
C ALA A 565 14.43 20.55 -10.97
N ILE A 566 14.43 20.31 -9.65
CA ILE A 566 14.00 21.29 -8.65
C ILE A 566 15.16 22.09 -8.02
N ARG A 567 16.40 21.92 -8.48
CA ARG A 567 17.50 22.79 -8.04
C ARG A 567 17.21 24.24 -8.37
N LYS A 568 17.50 25.13 -7.43
CA LYS A 568 17.26 26.57 -7.62
C LYS A 568 18.13 27.16 -8.72
N SER A 569 17.50 27.85 -9.66
CA SER A 569 18.12 28.69 -10.68
C SER A 569 17.27 29.95 -10.89
N GLU A 570 17.92 31.10 -11.19
CA GLU A 570 17.23 32.39 -11.35
C GLU A 570 16.24 32.38 -12.55
N ASP A 571 16.55 31.62 -13.58
CA ASP A 571 15.76 31.55 -14.83
C ASP A 571 14.60 30.57 -14.79
N LYS A 572 14.34 29.91 -13.64
CA LYS A 572 13.41 28.79 -13.57
C LYS A 572 12.31 29.01 -12.54
N LYS A 573 11.04 29.01 -12.98
CA LYS A 573 9.87 29.10 -12.09
C LYS A 573 9.47 27.77 -11.46
N PHE A 574 9.51 26.68 -12.22
CA PHE A 574 9.15 25.33 -11.80
C PHE A 574 10.11 24.30 -12.40
N GLY A 575 10.33 23.20 -11.66
CA GLY A 575 10.90 21.98 -12.22
C GLY A 575 9.77 21.13 -12.79
N THR A 576 9.78 20.84 -14.09
CA THR A 576 8.70 20.08 -14.71
C THR A 576 9.06 18.60 -14.81
N ILE A 577 8.20 17.75 -14.26
CA ILE A 577 8.30 16.29 -14.30
C ILE A 577 7.33 15.79 -15.35
N VAL A 578 7.84 15.26 -16.47
CA VAL A 578 7.03 14.82 -17.60
C VAL A 578 6.92 13.30 -17.59
N ILE A 579 5.69 12.79 -17.67
CA ILE A 579 5.39 11.35 -17.75
C ILE A 579 4.49 11.13 -18.96
N PRO A 580 5.05 10.80 -20.12
CA PRO A 580 4.26 10.47 -21.31
C PRO A 580 3.61 9.10 -21.12
N VAL A 581 2.34 8.99 -21.51
CA VAL A 581 1.59 7.75 -21.45
C VAL A 581 0.84 7.52 -22.75
N PHE A 582 0.84 6.29 -23.23
CA PHE A 582 -0.01 5.89 -24.33
C PHE A 582 -1.42 5.59 -23.81
N ILE A 583 -2.44 6.13 -24.46
CA ILE A 583 -3.84 5.92 -24.09
C ILE A 583 -4.57 5.32 -25.29
N ASP A 584 -4.98 4.08 -25.15
CA ASP A 584 -5.92 3.47 -26.07
C ASP A 584 -7.32 4.02 -25.78
N THR A 585 -7.92 4.71 -26.75
CA THR A 585 -9.25 5.31 -26.60
C THR A 585 -10.38 4.32 -26.75
N ASP A 586 -10.11 3.12 -27.26
CA ASP A 586 -11.08 2.04 -27.46
C ASP A 586 -11.15 1.08 -26.27
N GLU A 587 -10.21 1.19 -25.33
CA GLU A 587 -10.17 0.39 -24.12
C GLU A 587 -10.99 1.05 -22.98
N ASP A 588 -11.62 0.21 -22.15
CA ASP A 588 -12.31 0.68 -20.95
C ASP A 588 -11.33 1.47 -20.04
N PRO A 589 -11.72 2.65 -19.52
CA PRO A 589 -10.84 3.51 -18.73
C PRO A 589 -10.20 2.84 -17.51
N GLU A 590 -10.92 1.95 -16.81
CA GLU A 590 -10.38 1.26 -15.64
C GLU A 590 -9.30 0.25 -16.05
N THR A 591 -9.53 -0.48 -17.14
CA THR A 591 -8.59 -1.46 -17.71
C THR A 591 -7.34 -0.77 -18.23
N ALA A 592 -7.48 0.33 -18.96
CA ALA A 592 -6.35 1.14 -19.47
C ALA A 592 -5.46 1.62 -18.32
N LEU A 593 -6.04 2.12 -17.23
CA LEU A 593 -5.33 2.62 -16.05
C LEU A 593 -4.65 1.52 -15.22
N ASP A 594 -5.12 0.28 -15.32
CA ASP A 594 -4.50 -0.90 -14.69
C ASP A 594 -3.36 -1.48 -15.52
N SER A 595 -3.21 -1.05 -16.75
CA SER A 595 -2.16 -1.52 -17.64
C SER A 595 -0.76 -1.14 -17.14
N SER A 596 0.24 -1.89 -17.60
CA SER A 596 1.65 -1.63 -17.29
C SER A 596 2.14 -0.26 -17.76
N VAL A 597 1.43 0.36 -18.71
CA VAL A 597 1.75 1.67 -19.29
C VAL A 597 1.61 2.81 -18.26
N PHE A 598 0.62 2.72 -17.35
CA PHE A 598 0.41 3.70 -16.29
C PHE A 598 1.27 3.48 -15.04
N LYS A 599 1.97 2.37 -14.97
CA LYS A 599 2.81 2.06 -13.80
C LYS A 599 3.86 3.14 -13.50
N PRO A 600 4.58 3.72 -14.48
CA PRO A 600 5.51 4.82 -14.24
C PRO A 600 4.85 6.02 -13.55
N VAL A 601 3.60 6.35 -13.92
CA VAL A 601 2.84 7.44 -13.31
C VAL A 601 2.68 7.19 -11.80
N TRP A 602 2.23 5.98 -11.45
CA TRP A 602 1.99 5.62 -10.05
C TRP A 602 3.28 5.57 -9.25
N ASP A 603 4.36 5.04 -9.82
CA ASP A 603 5.66 4.93 -9.15
C ASP A 603 6.25 6.32 -8.87
N VAL A 604 6.19 7.26 -9.85
CA VAL A 604 6.65 8.65 -9.68
C VAL A 604 5.81 9.39 -8.64
N LEU A 605 4.49 9.27 -8.69
CA LEU A 605 3.61 9.96 -7.76
C LEU A 605 3.72 9.40 -6.33
N LYS A 606 3.95 8.08 -6.17
CA LYS A 606 4.27 7.46 -4.87
C LYS A 606 5.57 8.01 -4.29
N ALA A 607 6.61 8.09 -5.13
CA ALA A 607 7.90 8.63 -4.72
C ALA A 607 7.78 10.11 -4.27
N LEU A 608 7.08 10.92 -5.06
CA LEU A 608 6.86 12.34 -4.71
C LEU A 608 6.06 12.49 -3.41
N ARG A 609 4.99 11.71 -3.24
CA ARG A 609 4.19 11.72 -2.02
C ARG A 609 5.01 11.37 -0.77
N ALA A 610 5.92 10.41 -0.87
CA ALA A 610 6.75 9.99 0.26
C ALA A 610 7.72 11.09 0.74
N HIS A 611 8.03 12.07 -0.12
CA HIS A 611 9.05 13.10 0.14
C HIS A 611 8.49 14.54 0.17
N ASP A 612 7.30 14.80 -0.37
CA ASP A 612 6.60 16.09 -0.29
C ASP A 612 5.34 15.92 0.60
N GLU A 613 5.45 16.39 1.84
CA GLU A 613 4.39 16.32 2.85
C GLU A 613 3.11 17.02 2.38
N LYS A 614 3.24 18.19 1.74
CA LYS A 614 2.10 18.96 1.24
C LYS A 614 1.34 18.22 0.13
N LEU A 615 2.07 17.60 -0.81
CA LEU A 615 1.45 16.75 -1.83
C LEU A 615 0.82 15.51 -1.17
N GLY A 616 1.48 14.94 -0.16
CA GLY A 616 0.97 13.81 0.62
C GLY A 616 -0.37 14.13 1.28
N GLU A 617 -0.45 15.26 1.98
CA GLU A 617 -1.69 15.74 2.62
C GLU A 617 -2.82 15.96 1.61
N GLN A 618 -2.55 16.59 0.47
CA GLN A 618 -3.54 16.82 -0.58
C GLN A 618 -4.05 15.50 -1.19
N LEU A 619 -3.18 14.53 -1.42
CA LEU A 619 -3.57 13.20 -1.92
C LEU A 619 -4.37 12.42 -0.87
N ASP A 620 -4.02 12.54 0.42
CA ASP A 620 -4.76 11.89 1.50
C ASP A 620 -6.14 12.52 1.70
N GLU A 621 -6.27 13.85 1.52
CA GLU A 621 -7.55 14.55 1.51
C GLU A 621 -8.44 14.09 0.34
N LEU A 622 -7.87 13.96 -0.87
CA LEU A 622 -8.57 13.37 -2.01
C LEU A 622 -9.08 11.95 -1.73
N ARG A 623 -8.30 11.13 -1.02
CA ARG A 623 -8.69 9.78 -0.62
C ARG A 623 -9.85 9.79 0.35
N ARG A 624 -9.81 10.70 1.29
CA ARG A 624 -10.87 10.92 2.27
C ARG A 624 -12.17 11.37 1.59
N ASP A 625 -12.07 12.32 0.64
CA ASP A 625 -13.21 12.77 -0.15
C ASP A 625 -13.83 11.66 -1.01
N LEU A 626 -13.00 10.81 -1.59
CA LEU A 626 -13.47 9.63 -2.30
C LEU A 626 -14.27 8.70 -1.36
N GLY A 627 -13.80 8.50 -0.14
CA GLY A 627 -14.55 7.75 0.88
C GLY A 627 -15.86 8.44 1.26
N ARG A 628 -15.81 9.75 1.52
CA ARG A 628 -16.96 10.55 2.01
C ARG A 628 -18.02 10.76 0.94
N GLN A 629 -17.62 11.17 -0.26
CA GLN A 629 -18.54 11.61 -1.32
C GLN A 629 -18.72 10.59 -2.45
N GLY A 630 -17.84 9.57 -2.53
CA GLY A 630 -17.80 8.60 -3.63
C GLY A 630 -17.15 9.12 -4.91
N ARG A 631 -16.60 10.32 -4.85
CA ARG A 631 -15.84 10.95 -5.93
C ARG A 631 -14.72 11.80 -5.31
N PRO A 632 -13.51 11.81 -5.90
CA PRO A 632 -12.45 12.71 -5.47
C PRO A 632 -12.80 14.15 -5.83
N SER A 633 -12.30 15.09 -5.04
CA SER A 633 -12.35 16.53 -5.34
C SER A 633 -11.38 16.88 -6.48
N ARG A 634 -10.93 18.11 -6.59
CA ARG A 634 -9.99 18.53 -7.63
C ARG A 634 -8.59 17.97 -7.38
N LEU A 635 -7.88 17.60 -8.46
CA LEU A 635 -6.47 17.21 -8.39
C LEU A 635 -5.62 18.26 -7.69
N PRO A 636 -4.53 17.86 -6.99
CA PRO A 636 -3.53 18.78 -6.51
C PRO A 636 -3.03 19.70 -7.63
N SER A 637 -2.84 20.98 -7.33
CA SER A 637 -2.39 21.97 -8.33
C SER A 637 -1.05 21.65 -8.99
N LYS A 638 -0.25 20.79 -8.37
CA LYS A 638 1.03 20.29 -8.92
C LYS A 638 0.86 19.20 -9.97
N ILE A 639 -0.31 18.58 -10.12
CA ILE A 639 -0.56 17.48 -11.05
C ILE A 639 -1.41 17.97 -12.22
N HIS A 640 -0.85 17.94 -13.39
CA HIS A 640 -1.48 18.35 -14.64
C HIS A 640 -1.73 17.12 -15.53
N LEU A 641 -2.97 16.96 -16.00
CA LEU A 641 -3.35 15.97 -16.98
C LEU A 641 -3.47 16.63 -18.35
N ASP A 642 -2.52 16.34 -19.21
CA ASP A 642 -2.48 16.82 -20.59
C ASP A 642 -2.99 15.73 -21.53
N LEU A 643 -4.33 15.58 -21.55
CA LEU A 643 -4.97 14.50 -22.29
C LEU A 643 -5.44 14.99 -23.68
N PRO A 644 -5.47 14.11 -24.68
CA PRO A 644 -6.05 14.40 -25.98
C PRO A 644 -7.55 14.73 -25.86
N ALA A 645 -8.06 15.59 -26.73
CA ALA A 645 -9.46 16.04 -26.69
C ALA A 645 -10.51 14.92 -26.83
N LYS A 646 -10.12 13.76 -27.37
CA LYS A 646 -10.99 12.58 -27.51
C LYS A 646 -11.09 11.76 -26.23
N VAL A 647 -10.22 11.97 -25.24
CA VAL A 647 -10.29 11.27 -23.95
C VAL A 647 -11.41 11.85 -23.11
N GLY A 648 -12.44 11.05 -22.86
CA GLY A 648 -13.67 11.48 -22.19
C GLY A 648 -13.48 11.84 -20.71
N ILE A 649 -14.49 12.53 -20.16
CA ILE A 649 -14.52 12.90 -18.75
C ILE A 649 -14.53 11.69 -17.80
N GLU A 650 -14.99 10.55 -18.30
CA GLU A 650 -15.00 9.28 -17.54
C GLU A 650 -13.61 8.76 -17.27
N PHE A 651 -12.69 8.89 -18.25
CA PHE A 651 -11.28 8.57 -18.04
C PHE A 651 -10.66 9.46 -16.95
N ILE A 652 -10.95 10.75 -16.96
CA ILE A 652 -10.44 11.68 -15.92
C ILE A 652 -10.97 11.28 -14.55
N ARG A 653 -12.23 10.87 -14.46
CA ARG A 653 -12.82 10.40 -13.20
C ARG A 653 -12.17 9.09 -12.72
N ALA A 654 -12.03 8.12 -13.62
CA ALA A 654 -11.35 6.86 -13.33
C ALA A 654 -9.89 7.10 -12.92
N PHE A 655 -9.18 8.00 -13.63
CA PHE A 655 -7.81 8.39 -13.28
C PHE A 655 -7.73 8.97 -11.87
N ASN A 656 -8.62 9.88 -11.51
CA ASN A 656 -8.64 10.49 -10.18
C ASN A 656 -8.88 9.46 -9.07
N VAL A 657 -9.78 8.51 -9.31
CA VAL A 657 -10.01 7.39 -8.38
C VAL A 657 -8.76 6.53 -8.28
N ARG A 658 -8.18 6.15 -9.40
CA ARG A 658 -7.02 5.27 -9.45
C ARG A 658 -5.75 5.93 -8.88
N LEU A 659 -5.56 7.22 -9.15
CA LEU A 659 -4.50 8.02 -8.53
C LEU A 659 -4.54 7.86 -7.00
N VAL A 660 -5.69 8.12 -6.43
CA VAL A 660 -5.92 8.04 -4.99
C VAL A 660 -5.69 6.61 -4.47
N GLU A 661 -6.19 5.59 -5.16
CA GLU A 661 -6.01 4.18 -4.78
C GLU A 661 -4.56 3.74 -4.82
N GLN A 662 -3.83 4.15 -5.83
CA GLN A 662 -2.45 3.72 -6.04
C GLN A 662 -1.45 4.49 -5.20
N THR A 663 -1.70 5.75 -4.87
CA THR A 663 -0.71 6.61 -4.22
C THR A 663 -0.94 6.82 -2.73
N THR A 664 -2.14 6.55 -2.19
CA THR A 664 -2.47 6.88 -0.79
C THR A 664 -2.74 5.63 0.06
N ALA A 665 -2.62 5.78 1.37
CA ALA A 665 -2.97 4.72 2.31
C ALA A 665 -4.49 4.49 2.35
N SER A 666 -4.93 3.23 2.42
CA SER A 666 -6.36 2.88 2.50
C SER A 666 -7.06 3.45 3.76
N TRP A 667 -6.32 3.89 4.76
CA TRP A 667 -6.89 4.40 6.01
C TRP A 667 -7.73 5.66 5.78
N GLU A 668 -7.26 6.61 4.97
CA GLU A 668 -7.98 7.87 4.66
C GLU A 668 -9.32 7.61 3.97
N PHE A 669 -9.35 6.67 3.04
CA PHE A 669 -10.59 6.24 2.39
C PHE A 669 -11.62 5.71 3.39
N TRP A 670 -11.18 4.83 4.29
CA TRP A 670 -12.05 4.26 5.30
C TRP A 670 -12.51 5.28 6.33
N PHE A 671 -11.63 6.24 6.65
CA PHE A 671 -11.98 7.34 7.54
C PHE A 671 -13.05 8.25 6.89
N GLY A 672 -12.92 8.58 5.61
CA GLY A 672 -13.95 9.31 4.87
C GLY A 672 -15.29 8.57 4.79
N LEU A 673 -15.28 7.24 4.63
CA LEU A 673 -16.50 6.42 4.72
C LEU A 673 -17.12 6.48 6.13
N LEU A 674 -16.31 6.54 7.17
CA LEU A 674 -16.78 6.68 8.55
C LEU A 674 -17.37 8.05 8.78
N GLU A 675 -16.75 9.13 8.29
CA GLU A 675 -17.31 10.49 8.35
C GLU A 675 -18.67 10.56 7.67
N GLN A 676 -18.81 9.98 6.48
CA GLN A 676 -20.10 9.89 5.79
C GLN A 676 -21.14 9.13 6.62
N PHE A 677 -20.74 8.04 7.25
CA PHE A 677 -21.63 7.29 8.13
C PHE A 677 -22.09 8.14 9.31
N VAL A 678 -21.19 8.91 9.91
CA VAL A 678 -21.48 9.83 11.02
C VAL A 678 -22.42 10.93 10.59
N GLU A 679 -22.17 11.55 9.45
CA GLU A 679 -23.08 12.59 8.89
C GLU A 679 -24.50 12.06 8.68
N TYR A 680 -24.63 10.83 8.20
CA TYR A 680 -25.92 10.22 7.92
C TYR A 680 -26.62 9.68 9.16
N ARG A 681 -25.88 9.11 10.12
CA ARG A 681 -26.43 8.40 11.30
C ARG A 681 -26.30 9.16 12.60
N GLY A 682 -25.47 10.21 12.68
CA GLY A 682 -25.20 10.98 13.89
C GLY A 682 -24.34 10.30 14.93
N HIS A 683 -23.77 9.12 14.63
CA HIS A 683 -22.93 8.37 15.56
C HIS A 683 -21.91 7.48 14.84
N VAL A 684 -20.79 7.10 15.50
CA VAL A 684 -19.69 6.28 14.96
C VAL A 684 -19.78 4.78 15.33
N ARG A 685 -20.96 4.23 15.46
CA ARG A 685 -21.17 2.82 15.87
C ARG A 685 -21.77 1.97 14.75
N PRO A 686 -21.08 1.78 13.60
CA PRO A 686 -21.58 0.86 12.58
C PRO A 686 -21.53 -0.58 13.13
N PRO A 687 -22.57 -1.40 12.92
CA PRO A 687 -22.50 -2.84 13.21
C PRO A 687 -21.35 -3.48 12.45
N ARG A 688 -20.74 -4.53 13.01
CA ARG A 688 -19.59 -5.21 12.38
C ARG A 688 -19.87 -5.66 10.94
N SER A 689 -21.09 -6.09 10.67
CA SER A 689 -21.53 -6.51 9.31
C SER A 689 -21.93 -5.34 8.41
N PHE A 690 -21.87 -4.10 8.90
CA PHE A 690 -22.31 -2.93 8.13
C PHE A 690 -21.40 -2.69 6.93
N THR A 691 -22.05 -2.52 5.78
CA THR A 691 -21.40 -2.15 4.52
C THR A 691 -21.96 -0.85 3.98
N ILE A 692 -21.10 -0.06 3.37
CA ILE A 692 -21.47 1.14 2.62
C ILE A 692 -20.80 1.08 1.26
N ARG A 693 -21.54 1.22 0.17
CA ARG A 693 -21.03 1.09 -1.21
C ARG A 693 -20.24 -0.22 -1.45
N GLY A 694 -20.66 -1.34 -0.81
CA GLY A 694 -19.93 -2.62 -0.87
C GLY A 694 -18.73 -2.75 0.08
N TYR A 695 -18.29 -1.67 0.71
CA TYR A 695 -17.15 -1.68 1.64
C TYR A 695 -17.58 -2.04 3.06
N ARG A 696 -16.88 -2.98 3.71
CA ARG A 696 -17.19 -3.48 5.06
C ARG A 696 -16.71 -2.52 6.15
N LEU A 697 -17.37 -1.36 6.28
CA LEU A 697 -17.00 -0.31 7.23
C LEU A 697 -16.98 -0.79 8.67
N GLY A 698 -17.97 -1.60 9.08
CA GLY A 698 -18.04 -2.11 10.45
C GLY A 698 -16.83 -2.97 10.85
N ASN A 699 -16.31 -3.78 9.90
CA ASN A 699 -15.09 -4.54 10.13
C ASN A 699 -13.86 -3.63 10.29
N TRP A 700 -13.76 -2.58 9.46
CA TRP A 700 -12.65 -1.64 9.54
C TRP A 700 -12.64 -0.88 10.87
N VAL A 701 -13.78 -0.36 11.32
CA VAL A 701 -13.91 0.32 12.63
C VAL A 701 -13.52 -0.61 13.77
N THR A 702 -13.96 -1.88 13.72
CA THR A 702 -13.58 -2.88 14.70
C THR A 702 -12.06 -3.10 14.71
N ALA A 703 -11.43 -3.14 13.53
CA ALA A 703 -9.99 -3.30 13.41
C ALA A 703 -9.20 -2.09 13.94
N GLN A 704 -9.72 -0.85 13.79
CA GLN A 704 -9.07 0.33 14.38
C GLN A 704 -9.07 0.26 15.91
N ARG A 705 -10.20 -0.12 16.52
CA ARG A 705 -10.30 -0.31 17.98
C ARG A 705 -9.31 -1.35 18.50
N PHE A 706 -9.18 -2.47 17.79
CA PHE A 706 -8.21 -3.53 18.15
C PHE A 706 -6.74 -3.08 18.00
N ARG A 707 -6.46 -2.14 17.09
CA ARG A 707 -5.12 -1.59 16.88
C ARG A 707 -4.73 -0.52 17.90
N HIS A 708 -5.68 0.04 18.62
CA HIS A 708 -5.41 1.03 19.67
C HIS A 708 -4.36 0.53 20.66
N ASP A 709 -4.57 -0.66 21.23
CA ASP A 709 -3.68 -1.27 22.21
C ASP A 709 -2.37 -1.81 21.61
N LYS A 710 -2.25 -1.84 20.26
CA LYS A 710 -1.10 -2.37 19.50
C LYS A 710 -0.27 -1.29 18.82
N GLY A 711 -0.46 -0.02 19.15
CA GLY A 711 0.29 1.10 18.61
C GLY A 711 -0.35 1.72 17.37
N LEU A 712 -1.61 2.14 17.45
CA LEU A 712 -2.19 3.03 16.45
C LEU A 712 -1.45 4.37 16.44
N ASP A 713 -1.21 4.90 15.25
CA ASP A 713 -0.59 6.21 15.06
C ASP A 713 -1.36 7.31 15.81
N ALA A 714 -0.64 8.21 16.51
CA ALA A 714 -1.23 9.20 17.41
C ALA A 714 -2.16 10.20 16.70
N ASP A 715 -1.87 10.57 15.44
CA ASP A 715 -2.73 11.45 14.64
C ASP A 715 -4.03 10.74 14.27
N ARG A 716 -3.95 9.50 13.86
CA ARG A 716 -5.14 8.68 13.56
C ARG A 716 -5.99 8.43 14.79
N GLN A 717 -5.37 8.22 15.95
CA GLN A 717 -6.07 8.09 17.23
C GLN A 717 -6.86 9.37 17.52
N ARG A 718 -6.21 10.52 17.51
CA ARG A 718 -6.82 11.83 17.77
C ARG A 718 -8.00 12.09 16.82
N ARG A 719 -7.81 11.86 15.52
CA ARG A 719 -8.85 12.07 14.50
C ARG A 719 -10.06 11.15 14.68
N LEU A 720 -9.88 9.93 15.15
CA LEU A 720 -10.99 9.04 15.51
C LEU A 720 -11.72 9.53 16.77
N GLU A 721 -10.99 10.00 17.78
CA GLU A 721 -11.52 10.52 19.03
C GLU A 721 -12.32 11.83 18.83
N GLU A 722 -11.96 12.63 17.82
CA GLU A 722 -12.70 13.84 17.42
C GLU A 722 -14.08 13.54 16.80
N LEU A 723 -14.34 12.30 16.36
CA LEU A 723 -15.64 11.93 15.82
C LEU A 723 -16.70 11.79 16.91
N PRO A 724 -17.93 12.31 16.69
CA PRO A 724 -18.98 12.30 17.70
C PRO A 724 -19.35 10.89 18.16
N GLY A 725 -19.16 10.62 19.46
CA GLY A 725 -19.49 9.34 20.06
C GLY A 725 -18.52 8.19 19.74
N TRP A 726 -17.29 8.52 19.33
CA TRP A 726 -16.23 7.52 19.25
C TRP A 726 -15.87 6.96 20.61
N THR A 727 -15.63 5.68 20.66
CA THR A 727 -15.15 4.97 21.85
C THR A 727 -14.27 3.80 21.42
N TRP A 728 -13.27 3.53 22.22
CA TRP A 728 -12.38 2.41 22.01
C TRP A 728 -12.98 1.09 22.47
N ASP A 729 -13.80 1.11 23.53
CA ASP A 729 -14.55 -0.06 24.02
C ASP A 729 -16.07 0.16 23.94
N PRO A 730 -16.69 0.00 22.76
CA PRO A 730 -18.13 0.14 22.61
C PRO A 730 -18.95 -0.91 23.37
N LEU A 731 -18.31 -2.01 23.81
CA LEU A 731 -18.98 -3.03 24.61
C LEU A 731 -19.09 -2.59 26.07
N ALA A 732 -18.08 -1.88 26.58
CA ALA A 732 -18.15 -1.25 27.88
C ALA A 732 -19.26 -0.18 27.91
N ASP A 733 -19.26 0.71 26.93
CA ASP A 733 -20.28 1.79 26.85
C ASP A 733 -21.71 1.25 26.68
N GLN A 734 -21.91 0.23 25.84
CA GLN A 734 -23.23 -0.41 25.72
C GLN A 734 -23.67 -1.08 27.02
N TRP A 735 -22.72 -1.59 27.77
CA TRP A 735 -23.04 -2.16 29.07
C TRP A 735 -23.44 -1.05 30.06
N ASP A 736 -22.68 0.05 30.12
CA ASP A 736 -22.98 1.18 31.02
C ASP A 736 -24.28 1.90 30.62
N GLU A 737 -24.59 2.01 29.31
CA GLU A 737 -25.86 2.51 28.83
C GLU A 737 -27.03 1.62 29.33
N GLY A 738 -26.87 0.30 29.21
CA GLY A 738 -27.85 -0.66 29.70
C GLY A 738 -28.01 -0.63 31.23
N PHE A 739 -26.88 -0.50 31.93
CA PHE A 739 -26.89 -0.41 33.39
C PHE A 739 -27.55 0.89 33.88
N ARG A 740 -27.27 2.02 33.21
CA ARG A 740 -27.95 3.32 33.49
C ARG A 740 -29.46 3.20 33.27
N ALA A 741 -29.87 2.61 32.15
CA ALA A 741 -31.29 2.41 31.87
C ALA A 741 -31.97 1.49 32.91
N LEU A 742 -31.21 0.51 33.45
CA LEU A 742 -31.70 -0.34 34.56
C LEU A 742 -31.79 0.44 35.88
N THR A 743 -30.82 1.26 36.21
CA THR A 743 -30.83 2.11 37.40
C THR A 743 -32.01 3.10 37.34
N GLU A 744 -32.23 3.77 36.24
CA GLU A 744 -33.39 4.63 36.01
C GLU A 744 -34.74 3.88 36.12
N TYR A 745 -34.77 2.62 35.71
CA TYR A 745 -35.93 1.75 35.89
C TYR A 745 -36.19 1.45 37.38
N VAL A 746 -35.14 1.09 38.11
CA VAL A 746 -35.20 0.79 39.55
C VAL A 746 -35.64 2.02 40.33
N GLU A 747 -35.13 3.20 40.04
CA GLU A 747 -35.56 4.46 40.66
C GLU A 747 -37.06 4.75 40.47
N ARG A 748 -37.62 4.41 39.30
CA ARG A 748 -39.03 4.62 38.97
C ARG A 748 -39.97 3.55 39.53
N HIS A 749 -39.54 2.31 39.61
CA HIS A 749 -40.39 1.14 39.89
C HIS A 749 -40.06 0.45 41.21
N GLY A 750 -38.97 0.85 41.87
CA GLY A 750 -38.55 0.32 43.19
C GLY A 750 -37.76 -0.98 43.16
N ASP A 751 -37.73 -1.71 42.06
CA ASP A 751 -36.95 -2.95 41.91
C ASP A 751 -36.45 -3.19 40.48
N ALA A 752 -35.49 -4.12 40.35
CA ALA A 752 -34.85 -4.51 39.09
C ALA A 752 -35.59 -5.62 38.31
N ARG A 753 -36.88 -5.89 38.61
CA ARG A 753 -37.69 -6.92 37.96
C ARG A 753 -38.29 -6.42 36.66
N VAL A 754 -37.44 -6.15 35.69
CA VAL A 754 -37.84 -5.60 34.39
C VAL A 754 -38.55 -6.66 33.53
N PRO A 755 -39.72 -6.39 32.95
CA PRO A 755 -40.37 -7.29 32.00
C PRO A 755 -39.52 -7.56 30.79
N ALA A 756 -39.52 -8.79 30.26
CA ALA A 756 -38.63 -9.22 29.14
C ALA A 756 -38.83 -8.39 27.88
N ARG A 757 -39.99 -7.76 27.63
CA ARG A 757 -40.28 -6.93 26.49
C ARG A 757 -40.24 -5.43 26.78
N TYR A 758 -39.76 -5.05 27.96
CA TYR A 758 -39.73 -3.66 28.39
C TYR A 758 -38.75 -2.83 27.53
N THR A 759 -39.24 -1.70 27.07
CA THR A 759 -38.44 -0.71 26.37
C THR A 759 -38.58 0.61 27.15
N SER A 760 -37.45 1.24 27.45
CA SER A 760 -37.46 2.54 28.17
C SER A 760 -38.00 3.66 27.30
N SER A 761 -38.28 4.82 27.91
CA SER A 761 -38.88 6.00 27.22
C SER A 761 -38.04 6.52 26.05
N ASN A 762 -36.73 6.28 26.06
CA ASN A 762 -35.78 6.61 24.99
C ASN A 762 -35.64 5.51 23.92
N GLY A 763 -36.48 4.46 23.93
CA GLY A 763 -36.48 3.37 22.97
C GLY A 763 -35.47 2.23 23.27
N TYR A 764 -34.79 2.29 24.43
CA TYR A 764 -33.81 1.24 24.78
C TYR A 764 -34.50 -0.04 25.24
N ARG A 765 -34.12 -1.19 24.63
CA ARG A 765 -34.71 -2.52 24.90
C ARG A 765 -34.13 -3.12 26.18
N LEU A 766 -34.44 -2.55 27.34
CA LEU A 766 -33.87 -2.93 28.63
C LEU A 766 -34.12 -4.39 28.99
N GLY A 767 -35.33 -4.91 28.75
CA GLY A 767 -35.63 -6.32 29.03
C GLY A 767 -34.75 -7.31 28.28
N ALA A 768 -34.44 -7.01 27.01
CA ALA A 768 -33.51 -7.80 26.18
C ALA A 768 -32.06 -7.70 26.66
N TRP A 769 -31.63 -6.53 27.11
CA TRP A 769 -30.31 -6.32 27.69
C TRP A 769 -30.11 -7.12 28.96
N ILE A 770 -31.07 -7.10 29.90
CA ILE A 770 -31.04 -7.87 31.12
C ILE A 770 -30.94 -9.39 30.84
N LYS A 771 -31.75 -9.87 29.89
CA LYS A 771 -31.67 -11.28 29.45
C LYS A 771 -30.26 -11.65 28.98
N LYS A 772 -29.60 -10.72 28.28
CA LYS A 772 -28.21 -10.93 27.80
C LYS A 772 -27.21 -10.98 28.96
N GLN A 773 -27.39 -10.10 29.99
CA GLN A 773 -26.50 -10.12 31.16
C GLN A 773 -26.64 -11.45 31.95
N ARG A 774 -27.88 -11.90 32.19
CA ARG A 774 -28.13 -13.20 32.85
C ARG A 774 -27.50 -14.35 32.07
N ALA A 775 -27.68 -14.41 30.76
CA ALA A 775 -27.07 -15.42 29.91
C ALA A 775 -25.53 -15.32 29.87
N ALA A 776 -24.95 -14.14 30.07
CA ALA A 776 -23.50 -13.97 30.19
C ALA A 776 -22.99 -14.49 31.55
N HIS A 777 -23.71 -14.22 32.61
CA HIS A 777 -23.44 -14.75 33.95
C HIS A 777 -23.49 -16.28 33.97
N ASP A 778 -24.56 -16.90 33.43
CA ASP A 778 -24.74 -18.36 33.38
C ASP A 778 -23.60 -19.08 32.64
N ARG A 779 -22.95 -18.38 31.71
CA ARG A 779 -21.79 -18.88 30.94
C ARG A 779 -20.44 -18.55 31.58
N GLY A 780 -20.41 -17.91 32.75
CA GLY A 780 -19.19 -17.45 33.38
C GLY A 780 -18.42 -16.37 32.59
N LYS A 781 -19.11 -15.61 31.75
CA LYS A 781 -18.54 -14.58 30.86
C LYS A 781 -18.82 -13.14 31.28
N LEU A 782 -19.50 -12.94 32.40
CA LEU A 782 -19.73 -11.61 32.93
C LEU A 782 -18.57 -11.22 33.84
N ALA A 783 -18.02 -10.02 33.62
CA ALA A 783 -16.93 -9.52 34.47
C ALA A 783 -17.41 -9.32 35.91
N VAL A 784 -16.54 -9.58 36.86
CA VAL A 784 -16.86 -9.60 38.30
C VAL A 784 -17.38 -8.26 38.81
N ASP A 785 -16.79 -7.16 38.34
CA ASP A 785 -17.24 -5.78 38.63
C ASP A 785 -18.68 -5.53 38.16
N ARG A 786 -19.02 -6.01 36.96
CA ARG A 786 -20.37 -5.90 36.40
C ARG A 786 -21.37 -6.78 37.13
N GLN A 787 -20.94 -7.94 37.58
CA GLN A 787 -21.76 -8.82 38.39
C GLN A 787 -22.13 -8.12 39.71
N HIS A 788 -21.15 -7.59 40.47
CA HIS A 788 -21.38 -6.85 41.70
C HIS A 788 -22.32 -5.66 41.54
N ARG A 789 -22.08 -4.84 40.51
CA ARG A 789 -22.94 -3.68 40.21
C ARG A 789 -24.40 -4.05 39.95
N LEU A 790 -24.66 -5.21 39.37
CA LEU A 790 -26.02 -5.71 39.15
C LEU A 790 -26.63 -6.27 40.44
N GLU A 791 -25.87 -6.98 41.25
CA GLU A 791 -26.29 -7.57 42.50
C GLU A 791 -26.63 -6.53 43.57
N GLU A 792 -26.02 -5.34 43.50
CA GLU A 792 -26.33 -4.21 44.38
C GLU A 792 -27.72 -3.57 44.11
N LEU A 793 -28.35 -3.87 42.97
CA LEU A 793 -29.63 -3.28 42.66
C LEU A 793 -30.79 -3.98 43.37
N PRO A 794 -31.72 -3.24 43.99
CA PRO A 794 -32.85 -3.81 44.66
C PRO A 794 -33.68 -4.73 43.78
N GLY A 795 -33.95 -5.95 44.22
CA GLY A 795 -34.77 -6.93 43.49
C GLY A 795 -34.10 -7.56 42.27
N TRP A 796 -32.79 -7.37 42.12
CA TRP A 796 -32.06 -8.09 41.08
C TRP A 796 -32.00 -9.58 41.39
N THR A 797 -32.16 -10.41 40.35
CA THR A 797 -32.02 -11.87 40.44
C THR A 797 -31.42 -12.43 39.16
N TRP A 798 -30.59 -13.41 39.30
CA TRP A 798 -30.00 -14.11 38.16
C TRP A 798 -30.97 -15.12 37.53
N ASP A 799 -31.82 -15.78 38.36
CA ASP A 799 -32.85 -16.71 37.89
C ASP A 799 -34.27 -16.26 38.26
N PRO A 800 -34.86 -15.32 37.52
CA PRO A 800 -36.26 -14.90 37.75
C PRO A 800 -37.28 -16.03 37.54
N HIS A 801 -36.89 -17.14 36.93
CA HIS A 801 -37.76 -18.31 36.80
C HIS A 801 -37.78 -19.17 38.05
N ALA A 802 -36.68 -19.19 38.81
CA ALA A 802 -36.68 -19.82 40.14
C ALA A 802 -37.60 -19.07 41.09
N ASP A 803 -37.48 -17.71 41.13
CA ASP A 803 -38.34 -16.89 41.99
C ASP A 803 -39.83 -16.99 41.61
N GLN A 804 -40.14 -16.92 40.29
CA GLN A 804 -41.51 -17.12 39.82
C GLN A 804 -42.06 -18.52 40.15
N TRP A 805 -41.19 -19.50 40.18
CA TRP A 805 -41.60 -20.86 40.57
C TRP A 805 -41.93 -20.93 42.06
N GLU A 806 -41.13 -20.31 42.92
CA GLU A 806 -41.35 -20.26 44.35
C GLU A 806 -42.65 -19.51 44.68
N VAL A 807 -42.91 -18.38 44.04
CA VAL A 807 -44.19 -17.65 44.18
C VAL A 807 -45.38 -18.53 43.77
N GLY A 808 -45.26 -19.25 42.66
CA GLY A 808 -46.31 -20.13 42.18
C GLY A 808 -46.53 -21.35 43.14
N PHE A 809 -45.45 -21.88 43.69
CA PHE A 809 -45.49 -23.00 44.62
C PHE A 809 -46.06 -22.61 45.95
N SER A 810 -45.70 -21.43 46.51
CA SER A 810 -46.29 -20.90 47.74
C SER A 810 -47.82 -20.73 47.55
N ARG A 811 -48.24 -20.11 46.44
CA ARG A 811 -49.67 -19.93 46.18
C ARG A 811 -50.43 -21.24 45.94
N LEU A 812 -49.74 -22.32 45.50
CA LEU A 812 -50.33 -23.66 45.43
C LEU A 812 -50.55 -24.23 46.80
N LEU A 813 -49.60 -24.04 47.71
CA LEU A 813 -49.76 -24.49 49.12
C LEU A 813 -50.91 -23.76 49.79
N ASP A 814 -51.02 -22.43 49.63
CA ASP A 814 -52.15 -21.62 50.16
C ASP A 814 -53.49 -22.12 49.59
N TYR A 815 -53.51 -22.49 48.30
CA TYR A 815 -54.71 -23.06 47.66
C TYR A 815 -55.10 -24.40 48.27
N VAL A 816 -54.16 -25.28 48.50
CA VAL A 816 -54.36 -26.64 49.07
C VAL A 816 -54.87 -26.52 50.50
N GLU A 817 -54.32 -25.60 51.29
CA GLU A 817 -54.73 -25.30 52.62
C GLU A 817 -56.21 -24.89 52.71
N SER A 818 -56.64 -24.07 51.73
CA SER A 818 -58.01 -23.52 51.63
C SER A 818 -59.03 -24.49 51.00
N HIS A 819 -58.60 -25.38 50.09
CA HIS A 819 -59.52 -26.21 49.28
C HIS A 819 -59.34 -27.72 49.50
N GLY A 820 -58.34 -28.14 50.23
CA GLY A 820 -58.08 -29.51 50.60
C GLY A 820 -57.35 -30.40 49.61
N ASP A 821 -57.22 -29.99 48.36
CA ASP A 821 -56.47 -30.69 47.33
C ASP A 821 -55.83 -29.76 46.29
N ALA A 822 -54.86 -30.27 45.52
CA ALA A 822 -54.11 -29.58 44.49
C ALA A 822 -54.78 -29.61 43.09
N ARG A 823 -56.10 -29.85 43.03
CA ARG A 823 -56.84 -29.90 41.75
C ARG A 823 -57.29 -28.49 41.31
N VAL A 824 -56.31 -27.60 41.11
CA VAL A 824 -56.56 -26.21 40.74
C VAL A 824 -57.17 -26.16 39.32
N PRO A 825 -58.36 -25.52 39.16
CA PRO A 825 -58.94 -25.31 37.81
C PRO A 825 -58.07 -24.44 36.95
N GLY A 826 -57.99 -24.76 35.64
CA GLY A 826 -57.11 -24.03 34.67
C GLY A 826 -57.28 -22.50 34.66
N PRO A 827 -58.49 -21.94 34.74
CA PRO A 827 -58.73 -20.51 34.79
C PRO A 827 -58.58 -19.87 36.16
N TYR A 828 -58.30 -20.64 37.23
CA TYR A 828 -58.23 -20.12 38.60
C TYR A 828 -57.12 -19.11 38.81
N LYS A 829 -57.45 -18.03 39.43
CA LYS A 829 -56.53 -16.94 39.82
C LYS A 829 -56.68 -16.62 41.32
N VAL A 830 -55.56 -16.35 41.99
CA VAL A 830 -55.48 -15.85 43.35
C VAL A 830 -54.73 -14.51 43.32
N ASP A 831 -55.34 -13.45 43.84
CA ASP A 831 -54.80 -12.07 43.82
C ASP A 831 -54.26 -11.66 42.44
N GLY A 832 -55.02 -12.03 41.39
CA GLY A 832 -54.62 -11.76 40.01
C GLY A 832 -53.59 -12.75 39.43
N TYR A 833 -52.98 -13.60 40.25
CA TYR A 833 -51.99 -14.57 39.81
C TYR A 833 -52.67 -15.81 39.20
N PRO A 834 -52.34 -16.21 37.98
CA PRO A 834 -53.04 -17.28 37.27
C PRO A 834 -52.52 -18.70 37.76
N LEU A 835 -52.87 -19.07 38.95
CA LEU A 835 -52.40 -20.31 39.61
C LEU A 835 -52.77 -21.56 38.79
N GLY A 836 -53.96 -21.66 38.26
CA GLY A 836 -54.37 -22.77 37.41
C GLY A 836 -53.49 -22.96 36.19
N ARG A 837 -53.10 -21.90 35.53
CA ARG A 837 -52.16 -21.94 34.40
C ARG A 837 -50.75 -22.32 34.84
N TRP A 838 -50.33 -21.87 36.01
CA TRP A 838 -49.05 -22.25 36.57
C TRP A 838 -48.99 -23.75 36.85
N VAL A 839 -50.01 -24.34 37.47
CA VAL A 839 -50.12 -25.78 37.73
C VAL A 839 -50.07 -26.60 36.45
N VAL A 840 -50.84 -26.19 35.42
CA VAL A 840 -50.80 -26.84 34.07
C VAL A 840 -49.40 -26.79 33.49
N LYS A 841 -48.69 -25.62 33.65
CA LYS A 841 -47.32 -25.48 33.14
C LYS A 841 -46.34 -26.42 33.86
N GLN A 842 -46.50 -26.66 35.19
CA GLN A 842 -45.64 -27.61 35.90
C GLN A 842 -45.87 -29.05 35.40
N ARG A 843 -47.12 -29.45 35.18
CA ARG A 843 -47.45 -30.77 34.59
C ARG A 843 -46.84 -30.98 33.22
N ASN A 844 -46.94 -29.98 32.34
CA ASN A 844 -46.35 -30.03 31.02
C ASN A 844 -44.81 -30.10 31.08
N LYS A 845 -44.17 -29.36 31.97
CA LYS A 845 -42.70 -29.42 32.16
C LYS A 845 -42.20 -30.80 32.63
N ARG A 846 -42.99 -31.54 33.33
CA ARG A 846 -42.65 -32.94 33.68
C ARG A 846 -42.64 -33.80 32.41
N VAL A 847 -43.65 -33.67 31.58
CA VAL A 847 -43.79 -34.44 30.32
C VAL A 847 -42.63 -34.12 29.38
N THR A 848 -42.18 -32.85 29.28
CA THR A 848 -41.06 -32.44 28.43
C THR A 848 -39.67 -32.70 29.06
N GLY A 849 -39.62 -33.16 30.30
CA GLY A 849 -38.38 -33.40 31.07
C GLY A 849 -37.72 -32.12 31.59
N ASP A 850 -38.40 -30.95 31.48
CA ASP A 850 -37.86 -29.64 31.89
C ASP A 850 -38.09 -29.29 33.35
N LEU A 851 -38.64 -30.23 34.15
CA LEU A 851 -38.86 -30.04 35.58
C LEU A 851 -37.71 -30.65 36.35
N THR A 852 -37.05 -29.90 37.19
CA THR A 852 -35.99 -30.41 38.05
C THR A 852 -36.50 -31.46 39.03
N THR A 853 -35.68 -32.42 39.38
CA THR A 853 -36.00 -33.52 40.32
C THR A 853 -36.47 -32.98 41.69
N ASP A 854 -35.89 -31.86 42.12
CA ASP A 854 -36.29 -31.21 43.38
C ASP A 854 -37.71 -30.63 43.27
N ARG A 855 -38.01 -29.85 42.21
CA ARG A 855 -39.34 -29.29 42.01
C ARG A 855 -40.40 -30.35 41.79
N GLN A 856 -40.06 -31.45 41.15
CA GLN A 856 -40.95 -32.58 40.97
C GLN A 856 -41.27 -33.20 42.33
N ARG A 857 -40.28 -33.48 43.16
CA ARG A 857 -40.45 -34.02 44.49
C ARG A 857 -41.32 -33.13 45.37
N ARG A 858 -41.01 -31.84 45.36
CA ARG A 858 -41.81 -30.86 46.16
C ARG A 858 -43.28 -30.83 45.75
N LEU A 859 -43.60 -30.91 44.42
CA LEU A 859 -44.97 -30.97 43.95
C LEU A 859 -45.67 -32.30 44.32
N GLU A 860 -44.99 -33.44 44.26
CA GLU A 860 -45.50 -34.76 44.61
C GLU A 860 -45.86 -34.87 46.10
N HIS A 861 -45.24 -34.08 46.95
CA HIS A 861 -45.56 -33.98 48.34
C HIS A 861 -46.78 -33.10 48.65
N VAL A 862 -47.33 -32.40 47.66
CA VAL A 862 -48.54 -31.58 47.87
C VAL A 862 -49.78 -32.47 47.87
N ALA A 863 -50.63 -32.33 48.88
CA ALA A 863 -51.84 -33.13 49.01
C ALA A 863 -52.78 -33.02 47.79
N GLY A 864 -53.15 -34.16 47.22
CA GLY A 864 -54.01 -34.23 46.07
C GLY A 864 -53.38 -33.83 44.70
N TRP A 865 -52.06 -33.71 44.67
CA TRP A 865 -51.37 -33.47 43.41
C TRP A 865 -51.42 -34.66 42.46
N THR A 866 -51.71 -34.46 41.26
CA THR A 866 -51.66 -35.45 40.18
C THR A 866 -51.00 -34.88 38.94
N TRP A 867 -50.24 -35.72 38.23
CA TRP A 867 -49.57 -35.32 37.01
C TRP A 867 -50.42 -35.39 35.80
N ASP A 868 -51.40 -36.35 35.78
CA ASP A 868 -52.32 -36.51 34.62
C ASP A 868 -53.78 -36.50 35.05
N PRO A 869 -54.35 -35.33 35.28
CA PRO A 869 -55.75 -35.17 35.61
C PRO A 869 -56.73 -35.61 34.48
N PHE A 870 -56.20 -35.82 33.25
CA PHE A 870 -57.01 -36.31 32.13
C PHE A 870 -57.12 -37.83 32.14
N ALA A 871 -56.07 -38.54 32.51
CA ALA A 871 -56.12 -39.98 32.71
C ALA A 871 -57.19 -40.32 33.77
N ASP A 872 -57.15 -39.63 34.93
CA ASP A 872 -58.12 -39.82 36.01
C ASP A 872 -59.57 -39.53 35.51
N ARG A 873 -59.78 -38.51 34.73
CA ARG A 873 -61.10 -38.19 34.16
C ARG A 873 -61.55 -39.23 33.13
N TRP A 874 -60.61 -39.77 32.40
CA TRP A 874 -60.95 -40.79 31.40
C TRP A 874 -61.38 -42.10 32.12
N GLU A 875 -60.66 -42.53 33.10
CA GLU A 875 -61.00 -43.70 33.91
C GLU A 875 -62.38 -43.58 34.54
N GLU A 876 -62.68 -42.40 35.12
CA GLU A 876 -63.99 -42.11 35.69
C GLU A 876 -65.10 -42.20 34.59
N GLY A 877 -64.86 -41.60 33.40
CA GLY A 877 -65.81 -41.66 32.27
C GLY A 877 -66.03 -43.09 31.74
N PHE A 878 -64.91 -43.87 31.68
CA PHE A 878 -64.95 -45.25 31.20
C PHE A 878 -65.69 -46.16 32.23
N ARG A 879 -65.43 -46.01 33.49
CA ARG A 879 -66.13 -46.74 34.54
C ARG A 879 -67.65 -46.48 34.45
N ARG A 880 -68.05 -45.21 34.26
CA ARG A 880 -69.48 -44.85 34.13
C ARG A 880 -70.11 -45.38 32.84
N LEU A 881 -69.35 -45.45 31.74
CA LEU A 881 -69.80 -46.06 30.49
C LEU A 881 -70.00 -47.56 30.66
N SER A 882 -69.10 -48.26 31.34
CA SER A 882 -69.19 -49.66 31.58
C SER A 882 -70.44 -49.99 32.43
N THR A 883 -70.68 -49.20 33.47
CA THR A 883 -71.93 -49.30 34.24
C THR A 883 -73.19 -49.06 33.41
N TYR A 884 -73.16 -48.10 32.47
CA TYR A 884 -74.25 -47.85 31.53
C TYR A 884 -74.55 -49.05 30.63
N VAL A 885 -73.47 -49.72 30.04
CA VAL A 885 -73.59 -50.88 29.20
C VAL A 885 -74.18 -52.06 29.99
N GLU A 886 -73.81 -52.26 31.25
CA GLU A 886 -74.35 -53.27 32.13
C GLU A 886 -75.87 -53.16 32.34
N HIS A 887 -76.38 -51.89 32.43
CA HIS A 887 -77.78 -51.62 32.67
C HIS A 887 -78.64 -51.60 31.35
N HIS A 888 -78.08 -51.15 30.21
CA HIS A 888 -78.81 -50.86 28.99
C HIS A 888 -78.51 -51.90 27.86
N GLY A 889 -77.55 -52.80 28.03
CA GLY A 889 -77.18 -53.89 27.15
C GLY A 889 -76.28 -53.49 25.99
N ASP A 890 -76.09 -52.17 25.68
CA ASP A 890 -75.15 -51.76 24.63
C ASP A 890 -74.60 -50.35 24.88
N ALA A 891 -73.48 -50.02 24.18
CA ALA A 891 -72.76 -48.75 24.33
C ALA A 891 -73.28 -47.62 23.42
N ARG A 892 -74.49 -47.66 22.93
CA ARG A 892 -75.10 -46.62 22.05
C ARG A 892 -75.74 -45.52 22.88
N VAL A 893 -74.89 -44.80 23.62
CA VAL A 893 -75.35 -43.74 24.51
C VAL A 893 -75.79 -42.54 23.68
N PRO A 894 -77.05 -42.05 23.86
CA PRO A 894 -77.51 -40.82 23.22
C PRO A 894 -76.64 -39.63 23.58
N LYS A 895 -76.39 -38.69 22.67
CA LYS A 895 -75.52 -37.54 22.86
C LYS A 895 -75.89 -36.66 24.06
N ALA A 896 -77.21 -36.55 24.36
CA ALA A 896 -77.73 -35.76 25.44
C ALA A 896 -77.91 -36.57 26.74
N TYR A 897 -77.44 -37.81 26.80
CA TYR A 897 -77.63 -38.66 28.01
C TYR A 897 -76.77 -38.18 29.18
N LYS A 898 -77.44 -38.11 30.35
CA LYS A 898 -76.92 -37.57 31.57
C LYS A 898 -77.25 -38.54 32.69
N LEU A 899 -76.32 -38.88 33.55
CA LEU A 899 -76.53 -39.69 34.74
C LEU A 899 -77.19 -38.90 35.86
N ASP A 900 -77.81 -39.56 36.86
CA ASP A 900 -78.53 -38.95 37.99
C ASP A 900 -77.63 -37.97 38.81
N ASP A 901 -76.35 -38.25 38.89
CA ASP A 901 -75.33 -37.35 39.55
C ASP A 901 -74.97 -36.11 38.69
N GLY A 902 -75.64 -35.95 37.51
CA GLY A 902 -75.33 -34.84 36.63
C GLY A 902 -74.24 -35.06 35.62
N TYR A 903 -73.55 -36.20 35.58
CA TYR A 903 -72.43 -36.46 34.67
C TYR A 903 -72.92 -36.67 33.22
N LEU A 904 -72.38 -35.91 32.29
CA LEU A 904 -72.75 -35.87 30.85
C LEU A 904 -72.12 -37.05 30.09
N LEU A 905 -72.61 -38.31 30.32
CA LEU A 905 -72.06 -39.50 29.72
C LEU A 905 -72.12 -39.52 28.17
N GLY A 906 -73.21 -39.10 27.60
CA GLY A 906 -73.34 -38.96 26.15
C GLY A 906 -72.38 -38.00 25.49
N THR A 907 -72.08 -36.91 26.15
CA THR A 907 -71.03 -35.96 25.68
C THR A 907 -69.64 -36.60 25.82
N TRP A 908 -69.39 -37.31 26.91
CA TRP A 908 -68.08 -38.01 27.11
C TRP A 908 -67.87 -39.05 26.00
N VAL A 909 -68.85 -39.92 25.72
CA VAL A 909 -68.80 -40.93 24.67
C VAL A 909 -68.57 -40.30 23.29
N ASN A 910 -69.28 -39.20 23.00
CA ASN A 910 -69.09 -38.49 21.72
C ASN A 910 -67.71 -37.85 21.59
N SER A 911 -67.14 -37.39 22.72
CA SER A 911 -65.76 -36.90 22.74
C SER A 911 -64.74 -38.01 22.46
N GLN A 912 -64.98 -39.24 22.97
CA GLN A 912 -64.04 -40.33 22.68
C GLN A 912 -64.06 -40.67 21.19
N ARG A 913 -65.23 -40.69 20.54
CA ARG A 913 -65.35 -40.90 19.09
C ARG A 913 -64.70 -39.80 18.29
N ALA A 914 -64.80 -38.54 18.70
CA ALA A 914 -64.18 -37.42 18.05
C ALA A 914 -62.65 -37.49 18.17
N ASN A 915 -62.11 -37.84 19.32
CA ASN A 915 -60.68 -38.03 19.54
C ASN A 915 -60.11 -39.19 18.75
N PHE A 916 -60.81 -40.27 18.63
CA PHE A 916 -60.41 -41.39 17.79
C PHE A 916 -60.39 -41.00 16.28
N ALA A 917 -61.42 -40.25 15.82
CA ALA A 917 -61.48 -39.78 14.44
C ALA A 917 -60.36 -38.76 14.12
N ALA A 918 -59.83 -38.04 15.12
CA ALA A 918 -58.69 -37.15 14.99
C ALA A 918 -57.32 -37.84 15.02
N GLY A 919 -57.27 -39.16 15.17
CA GLY A 919 -56.05 -39.97 15.22
C GLY A 919 -55.29 -39.85 16.55
N ASN A 920 -55.88 -39.24 17.57
CA ASN A 920 -55.23 -38.94 18.85
C ASN A 920 -55.78 -39.83 19.96
N PHE A 921 -55.87 -41.12 19.69
CA PHE A 921 -56.49 -42.04 20.67
C PHE A 921 -55.49 -43.11 21.11
N ASP A 922 -55.42 -43.33 22.37
CA ASP A 922 -54.58 -44.31 22.99
C ASP A 922 -55.05 -45.75 22.68
N THR A 923 -54.11 -46.63 22.29
CA THR A 923 -54.41 -47.97 21.81
C THR A 923 -55.06 -48.87 22.86
N ASP A 924 -54.70 -48.70 24.12
CA ASP A 924 -55.30 -49.44 25.23
C ASP A 924 -56.72 -48.97 25.50
N ARG A 925 -56.92 -47.64 25.54
CA ARG A 925 -58.27 -47.04 25.68
C ARG A 925 -59.18 -47.42 24.51
N GLN A 926 -58.64 -47.50 23.30
CA GLN A 926 -59.34 -47.92 22.13
C GLN A 926 -59.85 -49.34 22.29
N ARG A 927 -58.96 -50.28 22.66
CA ARG A 927 -59.29 -51.70 22.88
C ARG A 927 -60.34 -51.88 23.95
N ARG A 928 -60.21 -51.11 25.03
CA ARG A 928 -61.17 -51.17 26.17
C ARG A 928 -62.54 -50.68 25.75
N LEU A 929 -62.68 -49.64 24.92
CA LEU A 929 -63.96 -49.18 24.36
C LEU A 929 -64.54 -50.15 23.34
N GLU A 930 -63.72 -50.73 22.45
CA GLU A 930 -64.12 -51.71 21.42
C GLU A 930 -64.62 -52.99 22.03
N ASN A 931 -64.19 -53.37 23.22
CA ASN A 931 -64.70 -54.54 23.95
C ASN A 931 -66.11 -54.36 24.54
N LEU A 932 -66.63 -53.11 24.54
CA LEU A 932 -67.99 -52.86 25.01
C LEU A 932 -69.01 -53.21 23.93
N THR A 933 -70.01 -53.97 24.31
CA THR A 933 -71.07 -54.39 23.40
C THR A 933 -71.79 -53.25 22.73
N GLY A 934 -71.87 -53.21 21.39
CA GLY A 934 -72.52 -52.16 20.63
C GLY A 934 -71.72 -50.85 20.41
N TRP A 935 -70.43 -50.83 20.78
CA TRP A 935 -69.57 -49.68 20.51
C TRP A 935 -69.28 -49.55 19.00
N THR A 936 -69.29 -48.31 18.47
CA THR A 936 -68.87 -47.95 17.07
C THR A 936 -68.17 -46.58 17.04
N TRP A 937 -67.08 -46.50 16.26
CA TRP A 937 -66.31 -45.26 16.12
C TRP A 937 -66.97 -44.25 15.14
N ASN A 938 -67.59 -44.72 14.07
CA ASN A 938 -68.13 -43.84 13.04
C ASN A 938 -69.62 -43.99 12.85
N ALA A 939 -70.37 -43.07 13.48
CA ALA A 939 -71.88 -43.03 13.35
C ALA A 939 -72.35 -42.46 12.00
N VAL A 940 -71.43 -41.94 11.11
CA VAL A 940 -71.79 -41.24 9.84
C VAL A 940 -71.47 -42.08 8.59
N ALA A 941 -70.64 -43.12 8.65
CA ALA A 941 -70.28 -43.94 7.52
C ALA A 941 -71.52 -44.75 6.98
N GLY A 942 -72.37 -45.18 7.86
CA GLY A 942 -73.60 -45.88 7.43
C GLY A 942 -74.55 -45.02 6.62
N LYS A 943 -74.53 -43.69 6.66
CA LYS A 943 -75.38 -42.76 5.90
C LYS A 943 -74.96 -42.67 4.44
N TRP A 944 -73.70 -42.85 4.13
CA TRP A 944 -73.20 -42.80 2.74
C TRP A 944 -73.58 -44.09 2.00
N GLU A 945 -73.32 -45.24 2.59
CA GLU A 945 -73.61 -46.54 2.03
C GLU A 945 -75.13 -46.76 1.77
N GLU A 946 -75.94 -46.24 2.66
CA GLU A 946 -77.39 -46.20 2.49
C GLU A 946 -77.81 -45.32 1.28
N GLY A 947 -77.28 -44.07 1.22
CA GLY A 947 -77.55 -43.20 0.10
C GLY A 947 -77.14 -43.78 -1.29
N LEU A 948 -75.93 -44.40 -1.32
CA LEU A 948 -75.44 -45.05 -2.56
C LEU A 948 -76.29 -46.30 -2.93
N ARG A 949 -76.67 -47.11 -1.93
CA ARG A 949 -77.54 -48.25 -2.16
C ARG A 949 -78.90 -47.82 -2.74
N GLN A 950 -79.50 -46.79 -2.20
CA GLN A 950 -80.77 -46.24 -2.67
C GLN A 950 -80.65 -45.66 -4.09
N LEU A 951 -79.52 -45.01 -4.42
CA LEU A 951 -79.26 -44.51 -5.76
C LEU A 951 -79.07 -45.60 -6.79
N LEU A 952 -78.37 -46.69 -6.45
CA LEU A 952 -78.23 -47.86 -7.34
C LEU A 952 -79.53 -48.53 -7.59
N ARG A 953 -80.36 -48.68 -6.60
CA ARG A 953 -81.71 -49.23 -6.72
C ARG A 953 -82.59 -48.35 -7.63
N TYR A 954 -82.57 -47.03 -7.44
CA TYR A 954 -83.25 -46.09 -8.30
C TYR A 954 -82.76 -46.16 -9.74
N ALA A 955 -81.45 -46.25 -9.99
CA ALA A 955 -80.90 -46.36 -11.32
C ALA A 955 -81.29 -47.66 -12.02
N ASN A 956 -81.42 -48.78 -11.27
CA ASN A 956 -81.84 -50.02 -11.77
C ASN A 956 -83.36 -50.01 -12.10
N GLU A 957 -84.19 -49.31 -11.31
CA GLU A 957 -85.67 -49.24 -11.49
C GLU A 957 -86.02 -48.23 -12.57
N HIS A 958 -85.33 -47.18 -12.81
CA HIS A 958 -85.67 -46.09 -13.73
C HIS A 958 -84.77 -46.02 -14.95
N GLY A 959 -83.71 -46.86 -15.00
CA GLY A 959 -82.80 -46.94 -16.15
C GLY A 959 -81.69 -45.84 -16.15
N ASP A 960 -81.73 -44.85 -15.27
CA ASP A 960 -80.75 -43.83 -15.12
C ASP A 960 -80.69 -43.23 -13.66
N ALA A 961 -79.64 -42.54 -13.38
CA ALA A 961 -79.41 -41.90 -12.03
C ALA A 961 -79.90 -40.43 -12.01
N ARG A 962 -80.89 -40.00 -12.78
CA ARG A 962 -81.48 -38.67 -12.83
C ARG A 962 -82.63 -38.49 -11.83
N VAL A 963 -82.21 -38.59 -10.56
CA VAL A 963 -83.17 -38.47 -9.44
C VAL A 963 -83.61 -37.02 -9.28
N PRO A 964 -84.99 -36.77 -9.33
CA PRO A 964 -85.50 -35.44 -9.04
C PRO A 964 -85.19 -35.02 -7.61
N LYS A 965 -84.92 -33.68 -7.37
CA LYS A 965 -84.46 -33.18 -6.08
C LYS A 965 -85.40 -33.47 -4.91
N SER A 966 -86.74 -33.54 -5.21
CA SER A 966 -87.78 -33.82 -4.19
C SER A 966 -88.04 -35.28 -4.00
N TYR A 967 -87.36 -36.18 -4.72
CA TYR A 967 -87.68 -37.62 -4.75
C TYR A 967 -87.26 -38.29 -3.45
N THR A 968 -88.19 -39.09 -2.90
CA THR A 968 -87.97 -39.96 -1.75
C THR A 968 -88.22 -41.41 -2.13
N GLN A 969 -87.32 -42.31 -1.59
CA GLN A 969 -87.50 -43.74 -1.83
C GLN A 969 -87.58 -44.42 -0.44
N ASP A 970 -88.71 -45.10 -0.21
CA ASP A 970 -88.98 -45.77 1.11
C ASP A 970 -88.72 -44.79 2.32
N GLY A 971 -89.13 -43.51 2.13
CA GLY A 971 -88.94 -42.49 3.21
C GLY A 971 -87.52 -41.82 3.22
N TYR A 972 -86.57 -42.33 2.39
CA TYR A 972 -85.19 -41.78 2.33
C TYR A 972 -85.15 -40.67 1.29
N PRO A 973 -84.78 -39.49 1.66
CA PRO A 973 -84.70 -38.31 0.77
C PRO A 973 -83.60 -38.42 -0.28
N LEU A 974 -83.73 -39.33 -1.20
CA LEU A 974 -82.72 -39.68 -2.21
C LEU A 974 -82.35 -38.47 -3.08
N GLY A 975 -83.34 -37.73 -3.52
CA GLY A 975 -83.13 -36.58 -4.41
C GLY A 975 -82.24 -35.48 -3.74
N GLN A 976 -82.48 -35.25 -2.45
CA GLN A 976 -81.63 -34.27 -1.69
C GLN A 976 -80.23 -34.86 -1.45
N TRP A 977 -80.11 -36.18 -1.22
CA TRP A 977 -78.82 -36.79 -1.09
C TRP A 977 -77.99 -36.69 -2.39
N VAL A 978 -78.60 -36.99 -3.52
CA VAL A 978 -77.99 -36.86 -4.86
C VAL A 978 -77.57 -35.38 -5.15
N ALA A 979 -78.42 -34.41 -4.86
CA ALA A 979 -78.14 -32.99 -5.00
C ALA A 979 -76.94 -32.57 -4.12
N ASN A 980 -76.85 -33.10 -2.91
CA ASN A 980 -75.67 -32.83 -2.03
C ASN A 980 -74.42 -33.46 -2.64
N GLN A 981 -74.39 -34.65 -3.18
CA GLN A 981 -73.19 -35.25 -3.77
C GLN A 981 -72.70 -34.40 -4.97
N ARG A 982 -73.57 -33.93 -5.82
CA ARG A 982 -73.23 -33.01 -6.92
C ARG A 982 -72.70 -31.67 -6.45
N SER A 983 -73.25 -31.12 -5.39
CA SER A 983 -72.74 -29.92 -4.73
C SER A 983 -71.38 -30.15 -4.09
N PHE A 984 -71.11 -31.29 -3.47
CA PHE A 984 -69.81 -31.62 -2.93
C PHE A 984 -68.76 -31.79 -4.04
N HIS A 985 -69.12 -32.39 -5.14
CA HIS A 985 -68.24 -32.52 -6.30
C HIS A 985 -67.93 -31.17 -6.93
N SER A 986 -68.93 -30.27 -7.17
CA SER A 986 -68.69 -28.92 -7.72
C SER A 986 -67.83 -28.02 -6.85
N ARG A 987 -67.78 -28.30 -5.55
CA ARG A 987 -66.93 -27.59 -4.57
C ARG A 987 -65.61 -28.28 -4.31
N GLY A 988 -65.24 -29.34 -5.06
CA GLY A 988 -64.01 -30.08 -4.86
C GLY A 988 -63.93 -30.83 -3.52
N LYS A 989 -65.05 -31.04 -2.82
CA LYS A 989 -65.15 -31.60 -1.48
C LYS A 989 -65.64 -33.08 -1.45
N LEU A 990 -65.79 -33.70 -2.59
CA LEU A 990 -66.17 -35.10 -2.68
C LEU A 990 -64.89 -35.95 -2.70
N ALA A 991 -64.84 -36.96 -1.86
CA ALA A 991 -63.71 -37.86 -1.85
C ALA A 991 -63.58 -38.66 -3.14
N ALA A 992 -62.35 -38.88 -3.62
CA ALA A 992 -62.07 -39.52 -4.93
C ALA A 992 -62.58 -40.95 -5.07
N ASP A 993 -62.70 -41.71 -4.02
CA ASP A 993 -63.27 -43.00 -3.96
C ASP A 993 -64.82 -42.95 -4.17
N ARG A 994 -65.51 -41.99 -3.55
CA ARG A 994 -66.93 -41.73 -3.67
C ARG A 994 -67.27 -41.19 -5.02
N GLU A 995 -66.47 -40.37 -5.59
CA GLU A 995 -66.61 -39.89 -6.96
C GLU A 995 -66.52 -41.03 -7.96
N ARG A 996 -65.55 -41.95 -7.78
CA ARG A 996 -65.45 -43.17 -8.63
C ARG A 996 -66.65 -44.09 -8.52
N GLN A 997 -67.22 -44.24 -7.33
CA GLN A 997 -68.41 -45.05 -7.10
C GLN A 997 -69.64 -44.47 -7.82
N LEU A 998 -69.84 -43.13 -7.68
CA LEU A 998 -70.95 -42.47 -8.39
C LEU A 998 -70.85 -42.51 -9.95
N LYS A 999 -69.62 -42.35 -10.47
CA LYS A 999 -69.35 -42.42 -11.92
C LYS A 999 -69.64 -43.80 -12.47
N ARG A 1000 -69.70 -44.84 -11.67
CA ARG A 1000 -70.06 -46.20 -12.07
C ARG A 1000 -71.59 -46.48 -12.10
N VAL A 1001 -72.38 -45.55 -11.54
CA VAL A 1001 -73.82 -45.67 -11.51
C VAL A 1001 -74.34 -45.32 -12.89
N PRO A 1002 -75.16 -46.23 -13.53
CA PRO A 1002 -75.70 -46.04 -14.90
C PRO A 1002 -76.52 -44.74 -15.01
N GLY A 1003 -76.16 -43.85 -15.98
CA GLY A 1003 -76.85 -42.56 -16.23
C GLY A 1003 -76.42 -41.42 -15.19
N TRP A 1004 -75.41 -41.62 -14.37
CA TRP A 1004 -74.95 -40.58 -13.51
C TRP A 1004 -74.26 -39.38 -14.24
N THR A 1005 -74.68 -38.19 -14.00
CA THR A 1005 -74.05 -36.98 -14.55
C THR A 1005 -73.88 -35.92 -13.46
N TRP A 1006 -72.74 -35.19 -13.52
CA TRP A 1006 -72.46 -34.14 -12.56
C TRP A 1006 -73.23 -32.86 -12.85
N ASN A 1007 -73.58 -32.62 -14.14
CA ASN A 1007 -74.28 -31.41 -14.55
C ASN A 1007 -75.56 -31.78 -15.41
N THR A 1008 -76.73 -31.56 -14.84
CA THR A 1008 -78.03 -31.90 -15.46
C THR A 1008 -78.51 -30.83 -16.47
N LYS A 1009 -77.76 -29.72 -16.62
CA LYS A 1009 -78.13 -28.61 -17.53
C LYS A 1009 -77.55 -28.78 -18.94
N THR A 1010 -76.51 -29.50 -19.15
CA THR A 1010 -75.80 -29.57 -20.45
C THR A 1010 -76.33 -30.58 -21.43
N GLU A 1011 -77.24 -31.53 -21.07
CA GLU A 1011 -77.69 -32.57 -21.96
C GLU A 1011 -79.18 -32.38 -22.44
N ARG A 1012 -79.73 -31.19 -22.33
CA ARG A 1012 -81.11 -30.90 -22.84
C ARG A 1012 -81.20 -30.53 -24.36
N TRP A 1013 -80.01 -30.59 -25.05
CA TRP A 1013 -79.99 -30.19 -26.49
C TRP A 1013 -79.70 -31.32 -27.45
N GLY A 1014 -80.12 -32.52 -27.19
CA GLY A 1014 -79.88 -33.69 -28.04
C GLY A 1014 -81.12 -34.58 -28.34
N ARG A 1015 -82.37 -34.03 -28.44
CA ARG A 1015 -83.50 -34.72 -29.00
C ARG A 1015 -84.48 -33.77 -29.64
N ARG A 1016 -84.12 -33.28 -30.82
CA ARG A 1016 -85.15 -32.99 -31.89
C ARG A 1016 -84.48 -33.26 -33.24
N SER A 1017 -84.56 -34.45 -33.69
CA SER A 1017 -84.75 -34.93 -35.06
C SER A 1017 -84.63 -36.47 -35.08
N ARG A 1018 -85.75 -37.06 -35.00
CA ARG A 1018 -86.49 -38.12 -35.64
C ARG A 1018 -87.44 -38.80 -34.69
#